data_a0868f26cde4635477dfb7a4f6b38544
#
_entry.id   a0868f26cde4635477dfb7a4f6b38544
#
_cell.length_a   1.000
_cell.length_b   1.000
_cell.length_c   1.000
_cell.angle_alpha   90.00
_cell.angle_beta   90.00
_cell.angle_gamma   90.00
#
_symmetry.space_group_name_H-M   'P 1'
#
loop_
_entity.id
_entity.type
_entity.pdbx_description
1 polymer ?
#
loop_
_entity_poly.entity_id
_entity_poly.type
_entity_poly.pdbx_seq_one_letter_code
_entity_poly.pdbx_strand_id
1 'polypeptide(L)'
;MKNLKKLALTTIAIMAFVFSVSAQKNYLKDADVAYENHQYFNAIELYKQAYTKVKKADAKSRILFRTGDAYHQINDLKGAETYYSKAIKAKYPDPIAILNLADVLKAQQKYPEAIVEYNNYKKEMPSDVRGENGVKSCELAQQWKDAKNTPETRLKVENMALLNSKESDFSPAYSDKKYTTLIFTSTRQGATGSIDITNGQNHSDLYEAKLDKNGKWSTPAPLATTIVSKMNEASVSVSKKGDVMFMTRCPEAKGKTLKCQLYVCKKQGPSWAEPEPLPFNIDSVAFAHPAINVTGDVLYFTSKLAGGYGGKDIWMSTYSKKDKAWGQPVNLGPSINTSGDEMYPYMADDDKTLYFSSNYHLGMGGLDIFKAEKSTDGKFTKAPENLKSPMNSAGDDFGIIFEGKKIKGYFTSNREGGKGSDDIYSFVLPPLNFNLTGTVVSDENNEPVQNASIHLKGSNGDMFEFNTGADGKYNFKLKENTSYEVTVATGKTTASKSFTLGFLANKDMGKLTTVDENESKDFVKDFALTPVKAEIRFPAVLYDLGKATLRPESKDSLNFLYQTLIDNPTIVIELQSHTDSRGSNTANQKLSEERAKSCVVYLSEEKKIPLARLTSKGWGEGKLLIKDAVINKAKTKEEKEALHQKNRRTVFRIINWDY
;
A
#
# COMPACT_ATOMS: atom_id res chain seq x y z
N MET A 1 64.98 -32.45 65.92
CA MET A 1 64.86 -31.50 64.82
C MET A 1 64.42 -32.19 63.47
N LYS A 2 64.80 -33.45 63.21
CA LYS A 2 64.35 -34.15 61.93
C LYS A 2 62.87 -34.53 61.93
N ASN A 3 62.26 -34.86 63.08
CA ASN A 3 60.83 -35.19 63.18
C ASN A 3 59.87 -34.04 63.12
N LEU A 4 60.27 -32.83 63.55
CA LEU A 4 59.46 -31.63 63.42
C LEU A 4 59.36 -31.11 61.97
N LYS A 5 60.41 -31.31 61.13
CA LYS A 5 60.40 -30.94 59.74
C LYS A 5 59.54 -31.90 58.90
N LYS A 6 59.40 -33.17 59.25
CA LYS A 6 58.53 -34.13 58.60
C LYS A 6 57.05 -33.84 58.92
N LEU A 7 56.72 -33.41 60.17
CA LEU A 7 55.38 -33.09 60.54
C LEU A 7 54.91 -31.77 59.89
N ALA A 8 55.80 -30.78 59.78
CA ALA A 8 55.51 -29.52 59.11
C ALA A 8 55.30 -29.68 57.57
N LEU A 9 56.08 -30.56 56.92
CA LEU A 9 55.89 -30.86 55.49
C LEU A 9 54.62 -31.66 55.22
N THR A 10 54.20 -32.58 56.14
CA THR A 10 52.93 -33.32 55.98
C THR A 10 51.71 -32.43 56.20
N THR A 11 51.78 -31.49 57.14
CA THR A 11 50.70 -30.52 57.39
C THR A 11 50.57 -29.51 56.27
N ILE A 12 51.67 -29.07 55.66
CA ILE A 12 51.66 -28.17 54.50
C ILE A 12 51.11 -28.90 53.27
N ALA A 13 51.45 -30.19 53.06
CA ALA A 13 50.92 -31.03 51.96
C ALA A 13 49.42 -31.30 52.15
N ILE A 14 48.93 -31.51 53.37
CA ILE A 14 47.50 -31.68 53.67
C ILE A 14 46.75 -30.35 53.52
N MET A 15 47.31 -29.22 53.96
CA MET A 15 46.73 -27.91 53.71
C MET A 15 46.73 -27.54 52.21
N ALA A 16 47.77 -27.87 51.45
CA ALA A 16 47.79 -27.69 50.00
C ALA A 16 46.77 -28.57 49.29
N PHE A 17 46.50 -29.79 49.82
CA PHE A 17 45.46 -30.68 49.29
C PHE A 17 44.03 -30.25 49.69
N VAL A 18 43.85 -29.62 50.82
CA VAL A 18 42.57 -29.07 51.28
C VAL A 18 42.27 -27.74 50.60
N PHE A 19 43.27 -26.95 50.20
CA PHE A 19 43.07 -25.75 49.36
C PHE A 19 42.96 -26.05 47.87
N SER A 20 43.22 -27.27 47.40
CA SER A 20 42.98 -27.73 46.00
C SER A 20 41.65 -28.45 45.82
N VAL A 21 40.75 -28.50 46.79
CA VAL A 21 39.32 -28.60 46.55
C VAL A 21 38.85 -27.24 46.05
N SER A 22 39.39 -26.81 44.90
CA SER A 22 38.78 -25.79 44.10
C SER A 22 37.32 -26.21 43.94
N ALA A 23 36.41 -25.37 44.38
CA ALA A 23 34.99 -25.55 44.16
C ALA A 23 34.83 -25.86 42.66
N GLN A 24 34.57 -27.14 42.34
CA GLN A 24 34.45 -27.59 40.97
C GLN A 24 33.31 -26.78 40.36
N LYS A 25 33.65 -25.84 39.49
CA LYS A 25 32.72 -24.90 38.93
C LYS A 25 31.55 -25.65 38.37
N ASN A 26 30.36 -25.46 38.92
CA ASN A 26 29.16 -26.16 38.48
C ASN A 26 28.55 -25.41 37.29
N TYR A 27 29.19 -25.56 36.12
CA TYR A 27 28.81 -24.90 34.89
C TYR A 27 27.32 -25.05 34.55
N LEU A 28 26.65 -26.16 34.90
CA LEU A 28 25.23 -26.34 34.64
C LEU A 28 24.37 -25.44 35.52
N LYS A 29 24.68 -25.37 36.81
CA LYS A 29 24.00 -24.48 37.75
C LYS A 29 24.21 -23.02 37.36
N ASP A 30 25.45 -22.65 37.03
CA ASP A 30 25.78 -21.30 36.62
C ASP A 30 25.09 -20.90 35.30
N ALA A 31 24.99 -21.86 34.34
CA ALA A 31 24.26 -21.67 33.09
C ALA A 31 22.75 -21.50 33.31
N ASP A 32 22.14 -22.33 34.19
CA ASP A 32 20.74 -22.19 34.55
C ASP A 32 20.46 -20.84 35.21
N VAL A 33 21.32 -20.39 36.12
CA VAL A 33 21.20 -19.07 36.75
C VAL A 33 21.34 -17.95 35.72
N ALA A 34 22.29 -18.04 34.81
CA ALA A 34 22.44 -17.06 33.73
C ALA A 34 21.20 -17.01 32.84
N TYR A 35 20.69 -18.18 32.44
CA TYR A 35 19.50 -18.30 31.62
C TYR A 35 18.24 -17.69 32.30
N GLU A 36 17.98 -18.06 33.55
CA GLU A 36 16.82 -17.53 34.32
C GLU A 36 16.93 -16.02 34.59
N ASN A 37 18.14 -15.48 34.59
CA ASN A 37 18.38 -14.04 34.65
C ASN A 37 18.39 -13.36 33.25
N HIS A 38 17.97 -14.05 32.19
CA HIS A 38 17.96 -13.59 30.80
C HIS A 38 19.34 -13.23 30.22
N GLN A 39 20.44 -13.72 30.82
CA GLN A 39 21.81 -13.52 30.35
C GLN A 39 22.15 -14.54 29.25
N TYR A 40 21.42 -14.51 28.14
CA TYR A 40 21.45 -15.59 27.15
C TYR A 40 22.82 -15.77 26.47
N PHE A 41 23.49 -14.66 26.17
CA PHE A 41 24.83 -14.71 25.60
C PHE A 41 25.82 -15.46 26.52
N ASN A 42 25.78 -15.16 27.81
CA ASN A 42 26.60 -15.83 28.82
C ASN A 42 26.14 -17.29 29.06
N ALA A 43 24.82 -17.52 29.09
CA ALA A 43 24.26 -18.87 29.27
C ALA A 43 24.71 -19.85 28.19
N ILE A 44 24.78 -19.41 26.91
CA ILE A 44 25.26 -20.25 25.79
C ILE A 44 26.64 -20.81 26.08
N GLU A 45 27.58 -20.00 26.48
CA GLU A 45 28.95 -20.42 26.74
C GLU A 45 29.06 -21.37 27.96
N LEU A 46 28.29 -21.08 29.01
CA LEU A 46 28.22 -21.93 30.18
C LEU A 46 27.56 -23.28 29.89
N TYR A 47 26.49 -23.32 29.10
CA TYR A 47 25.84 -24.57 28.66
C TYR A 47 26.78 -25.41 27.79
N LYS A 48 27.52 -24.83 26.86
CA LYS A 48 28.53 -25.55 26.06
C LYS A 48 29.58 -26.22 26.96
N GLN A 49 30.05 -25.53 27.99
CA GLN A 49 30.98 -26.08 28.96
C GLN A 49 30.34 -27.20 29.82
N ALA A 50 29.09 -26.99 30.27
CA ALA A 50 28.33 -27.96 31.04
C ALA A 50 28.11 -29.26 30.25
N TYR A 51 27.80 -29.17 28.96
CA TYR A 51 27.53 -30.30 28.08
C TYR A 51 28.71 -31.31 28.03
N THR A 52 29.94 -30.81 28.07
CA THR A 52 31.15 -31.67 28.07
C THR A 52 31.37 -32.42 29.40
N LYS A 53 30.83 -31.90 30.51
CA LYS A 53 31.02 -32.46 31.86
C LYS A 53 29.86 -33.34 32.30
N VAL A 54 28.66 -33.12 31.80
CA VAL A 54 27.47 -33.91 32.14
C VAL A 54 27.48 -35.27 31.43
N LYS A 55 27.15 -36.35 32.18
CA LYS A 55 27.09 -37.71 31.63
C LYS A 55 25.66 -38.20 31.37
N LYS A 56 24.67 -37.74 32.16
CA LYS A 56 23.27 -38.17 32.06
C LYS A 56 22.63 -37.70 30.76
N ALA A 57 21.97 -38.60 30.03
CA ALA A 57 21.34 -38.32 28.73
C ALA A 57 20.27 -37.23 28.83
N ASP A 58 19.39 -37.33 29.83
CA ASP A 58 18.32 -36.35 30.04
C ASP A 58 18.85 -34.93 30.31
N ALA A 59 19.91 -34.83 31.13
CA ALA A 59 20.54 -33.53 31.37
C ALA A 59 21.24 -33.00 30.11
N LYS A 60 21.80 -33.88 29.26
CA LYS A 60 22.37 -33.46 27.97
C LYS A 60 21.33 -32.96 26.99
N SER A 61 20.16 -33.65 26.85
CA SER A 61 19.10 -33.21 25.96
C SER A 61 18.51 -31.87 26.42
N ARG A 62 18.35 -31.67 27.74
CA ARG A 62 17.90 -30.38 28.33
C ARG A 62 18.91 -29.25 28.06
N ILE A 63 20.23 -29.52 28.21
CA ILE A 63 21.27 -28.52 27.90
C ILE A 63 21.19 -28.11 26.42
N LEU A 64 21.02 -29.08 25.50
CA LEU A 64 20.90 -28.78 24.08
C LEU A 64 19.67 -27.92 23.81
N PHE A 65 18.52 -28.24 24.38
CA PHE A 65 17.31 -27.43 24.27
C PHE A 65 17.52 -25.99 24.77
N ARG A 66 17.99 -25.82 26.03
CA ARG A 66 18.24 -24.52 26.61
C ARG A 66 19.29 -23.70 25.84
N THR A 67 20.29 -24.37 25.24
CA THR A 67 21.26 -23.69 24.37
C THR A 67 20.58 -23.19 23.08
N GLY A 68 19.71 -24.02 22.46
CA GLY A 68 18.94 -23.63 21.30
C GLY A 68 18.04 -22.45 21.60
N ASP A 69 17.37 -22.50 22.75
CA ASP A 69 16.49 -21.44 23.20
C ASP A 69 17.26 -20.13 23.46
N ALA A 70 18.41 -20.20 24.11
CA ALA A 70 19.26 -19.02 24.32
C ALA A 70 19.78 -18.42 23.00
N TYR A 71 20.12 -19.24 21.99
CA TYR A 71 20.44 -18.76 20.63
C TYR A 71 19.25 -18.08 19.97
N HIS A 72 18.04 -18.65 20.13
CA HIS A 72 16.82 -18.06 19.60
C HIS A 72 16.56 -16.69 20.23
N GLN A 73 16.72 -16.55 21.55
CA GLN A 73 16.52 -15.29 22.27
C GLN A 73 17.48 -14.17 21.87
N ILE A 74 18.67 -14.50 21.36
CA ILE A 74 19.63 -13.51 20.82
C ILE A 74 19.56 -13.40 19.28
N ASN A 75 18.53 -13.97 18.66
CA ASN A 75 18.28 -13.97 17.22
C ASN A 75 19.39 -14.65 16.36
N ASP A 76 20.16 -15.58 16.96
CA ASP A 76 21.03 -16.47 16.17
C ASP A 76 20.24 -17.70 15.70
N LEU A 77 19.49 -17.52 14.61
CA LEU A 77 18.60 -18.55 14.07
C LEU A 77 19.34 -19.83 13.64
N LYS A 78 20.58 -19.72 13.13
CA LYS A 78 21.40 -20.89 12.74
C LYS A 78 21.89 -21.68 13.94
N GLY A 79 22.29 -20.98 14.99
CA GLY A 79 22.62 -21.58 16.28
C GLY A 79 21.40 -22.29 16.87
N ALA A 80 20.25 -21.61 16.92
CA ALA A 80 19.00 -22.16 17.43
C ALA A 80 18.56 -23.42 16.68
N GLU A 81 18.51 -23.40 15.33
CA GLU A 81 18.21 -24.56 14.49
C GLU A 81 19.11 -25.75 14.81
N THR A 82 20.41 -25.48 14.90
CA THR A 82 21.42 -26.54 15.19
C THR A 82 21.16 -27.22 16.53
N TYR A 83 20.88 -26.42 17.56
CA TYR A 83 20.74 -26.95 18.91
C TYR A 83 19.38 -27.56 19.20
N TYR A 84 18.28 -27.00 18.64
CA TYR A 84 16.97 -27.66 18.71
C TYR A 84 16.94 -28.98 17.97
N SER A 85 17.54 -29.05 16.77
CA SER A 85 17.69 -30.32 16.04
C SER A 85 18.49 -31.36 16.83
N LYS A 86 19.57 -30.94 17.54
CA LYS A 86 20.35 -31.85 18.42
C LYS A 86 19.52 -32.27 19.64
N ALA A 87 18.71 -31.39 20.23
CA ALA A 87 17.86 -31.71 21.36
C ALA A 87 16.81 -32.78 21.01
N ILE A 88 16.15 -32.60 19.86
CA ILE A 88 15.15 -33.54 19.33
C ILE A 88 15.82 -34.92 19.06
N LYS A 89 16.97 -34.93 18.39
CA LYS A 89 17.76 -36.16 18.16
C LYS A 89 18.20 -36.85 19.48
N ALA A 90 18.49 -36.06 20.51
CA ALA A 90 18.79 -36.53 21.85
C ALA A 90 17.56 -36.92 22.67
N LYS A 91 16.36 -36.95 22.04
CA LYS A 91 15.08 -37.31 22.64
C LYS A 91 14.72 -36.41 23.84
N TYR A 92 14.85 -35.10 23.67
CA TYR A 92 14.33 -34.15 24.66
C TYR A 92 12.80 -34.36 24.82
N PRO A 93 12.30 -34.51 26.05
CA PRO A 93 10.97 -35.05 26.27
C PRO A 93 9.82 -34.11 25.96
N ASP A 94 10.07 -32.78 25.91
CA ASP A 94 9.04 -31.77 25.66
C ASP A 94 8.91 -31.48 24.16
N PRO A 95 7.72 -31.69 23.56
CA PRO A 95 7.45 -31.41 22.16
C PRO A 95 7.68 -29.94 21.76
N ILE A 96 7.77 -29.01 22.71
CA ILE A 96 8.08 -27.60 22.46
C ILE A 96 9.37 -27.41 21.64
N ALA A 97 10.33 -28.33 21.73
CA ALA A 97 11.54 -28.29 20.93
C ALA A 97 11.27 -28.43 19.42
N ILE A 98 10.24 -29.20 19.04
CA ILE A 98 9.81 -29.35 17.64
C ILE A 98 9.14 -28.06 17.17
N LEU A 99 8.27 -27.46 17.99
CA LEU A 99 7.62 -26.19 17.67
C LEU A 99 8.66 -25.09 17.48
N ASN A 100 9.59 -24.94 18.42
CA ASN A 100 10.64 -23.92 18.35
C ASN A 100 11.56 -24.13 17.14
N LEU A 101 11.84 -25.38 16.75
CA LEU A 101 12.58 -25.68 15.51
C LEU A 101 11.78 -25.21 14.29
N ALA A 102 10.47 -25.48 14.24
CA ALA A 102 9.60 -25.06 13.14
C ALA A 102 9.55 -23.52 13.04
N ASP A 103 9.42 -22.81 14.16
CA ASP A 103 9.44 -21.35 14.21
C ASP A 103 10.76 -20.77 13.67
N VAL A 104 11.88 -21.35 14.07
CA VAL A 104 13.22 -20.95 13.59
C VAL A 104 13.41 -21.24 12.10
N LEU A 105 12.87 -22.36 11.59
CA LEU A 105 12.90 -22.68 10.16
C LEU A 105 12.02 -21.71 9.35
N LYS A 106 10.83 -21.37 9.87
CA LYS A 106 9.94 -20.35 9.28
C LYS A 106 10.66 -19.00 9.18
N ALA A 107 11.29 -18.55 10.26
CA ALA A 107 12.05 -17.29 10.29
C ALA A 107 13.24 -17.28 9.29
N GLN A 108 13.77 -18.42 8.93
CA GLN A 108 14.79 -18.57 7.87
C GLN A 108 14.21 -18.79 6.46
N GLN A 109 12.90 -18.61 6.27
CA GLN A 109 12.18 -18.86 5.00
C GLN A 109 12.26 -20.31 4.49
N LYS A 110 12.62 -21.26 5.35
CA LYS A 110 12.60 -22.69 5.06
C LYS A 110 11.18 -23.25 5.27
N TYR A 111 10.21 -22.66 4.54
CA TYR A 111 8.79 -22.97 4.75
C TYR A 111 8.42 -24.44 4.58
N PRO A 112 8.93 -25.18 3.56
CA PRO A 112 8.64 -26.60 3.42
C PRO A 112 9.10 -27.41 4.63
N GLU A 113 10.31 -27.14 5.13
CA GLU A 113 10.89 -27.83 6.30
C GLU A 113 10.13 -27.45 7.58
N ALA A 114 9.77 -26.15 7.72
CA ALA A 114 8.97 -25.69 8.84
C ALA A 114 7.59 -26.38 8.90
N ILE A 115 6.91 -26.54 7.76
CA ILE A 115 5.64 -27.25 7.66
C ILE A 115 5.77 -28.71 8.13
N VAL A 116 6.88 -29.38 7.80
CA VAL A 116 7.14 -30.73 8.29
C VAL A 116 7.20 -30.77 9.81
N GLU A 117 7.95 -29.85 10.42
CA GLU A 117 8.11 -29.81 11.88
C GLU A 117 6.84 -29.34 12.59
N TYR A 118 6.07 -28.39 12.06
CA TYR A 118 4.74 -28.04 12.58
C TYR A 118 3.77 -29.23 12.54
N ASN A 119 3.78 -30.03 11.48
CA ASN A 119 2.97 -31.24 11.40
C ASN A 119 3.47 -32.32 12.36
N ASN A 120 4.76 -32.43 12.64
CA ASN A 120 5.31 -33.31 13.69
C ASN A 120 4.82 -32.85 15.06
N TYR A 121 4.86 -31.55 15.35
CA TYR A 121 4.32 -30.98 16.58
C TYR A 121 2.82 -31.25 16.76
N LYS A 122 2.02 -31.10 15.69
CA LYS A 122 0.56 -31.40 15.72
C LYS A 122 0.27 -32.87 16.07
N LYS A 123 1.11 -33.81 15.71
CA LYS A 123 0.95 -35.23 16.08
C LYS A 123 1.18 -35.45 17.57
N GLU A 124 2.16 -34.77 18.14
CA GLU A 124 2.49 -34.87 19.57
C GLU A 124 1.51 -34.06 20.44
N MET A 125 1.01 -32.90 19.92
CA MET A 125 0.16 -31.95 20.63
C MET A 125 -1.10 -31.60 19.81
N PRO A 126 -2.06 -32.52 19.61
CA PRO A 126 -3.20 -32.30 18.71
C PRO A 126 -4.16 -31.19 19.13
N SER A 127 -4.21 -30.86 20.42
CA SER A 127 -5.07 -29.79 20.97
C SER A 127 -4.41 -28.40 20.94
N ASP A 128 -3.13 -28.32 20.61
CA ASP A 128 -2.41 -27.04 20.53
C ASP A 128 -2.47 -26.48 19.12
N VAL A 129 -3.18 -25.36 19.01
CA VAL A 129 -3.41 -24.69 17.72
C VAL A 129 -2.17 -24.10 17.06
N ARG A 130 -1.06 -23.96 17.81
CA ARG A 130 0.20 -23.35 17.30
C ARG A 130 0.77 -24.13 16.12
N GLY A 131 0.70 -25.47 16.15
CA GLY A 131 1.15 -26.29 15.04
C GLY A 131 0.31 -26.08 13.76
N GLU A 132 -1.02 -25.97 13.88
CA GLU A 132 -1.88 -25.69 12.73
C GLU A 132 -1.69 -24.25 12.22
N ASN A 133 -1.62 -23.29 13.12
CA ASN A 133 -1.38 -21.90 12.76
C ASN A 133 -0.02 -21.71 12.09
N GLY A 134 1.01 -22.45 12.53
CA GLY A 134 2.34 -22.43 11.91
C GLY A 134 2.32 -22.92 10.47
N VAL A 135 1.60 -24.02 10.16
CA VAL A 135 1.40 -24.49 8.78
C VAL A 135 0.72 -23.42 7.94
N LYS A 136 -0.42 -22.90 8.40
CA LYS A 136 -1.16 -21.83 7.69
C LYS A 136 -0.29 -20.59 7.46
N SER A 137 0.50 -20.20 8.46
CA SER A 137 1.41 -19.06 8.34
C SER A 137 2.46 -19.27 7.25
N CYS A 138 3.06 -20.46 7.16
CA CYS A 138 4.02 -20.78 6.10
C CYS A 138 3.38 -20.74 4.70
N GLU A 139 2.16 -21.30 4.55
CA GLU A 139 1.43 -21.29 3.28
C GLU A 139 1.07 -19.85 2.86
N LEU A 140 0.57 -19.02 3.78
CA LEU A 140 0.29 -17.61 3.52
C LEU A 140 1.55 -16.82 3.20
N ALA A 141 2.66 -17.04 3.92
CA ALA A 141 3.93 -16.39 3.66
C ALA A 141 4.44 -16.67 2.25
N GLN A 142 4.35 -17.93 1.80
CA GLN A 142 4.70 -18.30 0.43
C GLN A 142 3.79 -17.62 -0.59
N GLN A 143 2.47 -17.64 -0.36
CA GLN A 143 1.47 -16.98 -1.22
C GLN A 143 1.74 -15.47 -1.34
N TRP A 144 2.00 -14.79 -0.22
CA TRP A 144 2.25 -13.35 -0.22
C TRP A 144 3.59 -12.98 -0.85
N LYS A 145 4.61 -13.82 -0.69
CA LYS A 145 5.91 -13.64 -1.34
C LYS A 145 5.82 -13.78 -2.86
N ASP A 146 4.98 -14.70 -3.34
CA ASP A 146 4.80 -14.99 -4.77
C ASP A 146 3.76 -14.08 -5.44
N ALA A 147 3.03 -13.27 -4.65
CA ALA A 147 2.03 -12.34 -5.17
C ALA A 147 2.67 -11.31 -6.11
N LYS A 148 1.95 -10.98 -7.19
CA LYS A 148 2.36 -9.99 -8.18
C LYS A 148 1.19 -9.06 -8.49
N ASN A 149 1.52 -7.82 -8.88
CA ASN A 149 0.53 -6.84 -9.36
C ASN A 149 -0.61 -6.56 -8.35
N THR A 150 -0.28 -6.54 -7.05
CA THR A 150 -1.18 -6.10 -5.99
C THR A 150 -0.73 -4.74 -5.45
N PRO A 151 -1.59 -3.98 -4.76
CA PRO A 151 -1.18 -2.73 -4.13
C PRO A 151 0.04 -2.89 -3.21
N GLU A 152 0.10 -3.99 -2.46
CA GLU A 152 1.19 -4.29 -1.54
C GLU A 152 2.52 -4.51 -2.27
N THR A 153 2.51 -5.19 -3.44
CA THR A 153 3.75 -5.46 -4.20
C THR A 153 4.35 -4.22 -4.87
N ARG A 154 3.59 -3.11 -4.95
CA ARG A 154 4.11 -1.80 -5.39
C ARG A 154 4.90 -1.09 -4.29
N LEU A 155 4.71 -1.49 -3.04
CA LEU A 155 5.38 -0.84 -1.92
C LEU A 155 6.89 -1.03 -2.05
N LYS A 156 7.64 0.06 -2.07
CA LYS A 156 9.10 0.04 -2.03
C LYS A 156 9.56 0.06 -0.59
N VAL A 157 10.35 -0.93 -0.23
CA VAL A 157 10.98 -1.06 1.10
C VAL A 157 12.50 -1.05 0.92
N GLU A 158 13.18 -0.13 1.60
CA GLU A 158 14.61 0.09 1.42
C GLU A 158 15.32 0.23 2.78
N ASN A 159 16.47 -0.44 2.94
CA ASN A 159 17.30 -0.32 4.14
C ASN A 159 17.88 1.10 4.25
N MET A 160 17.76 1.71 5.42
CA MET A 160 18.29 3.04 5.69
C MET A 160 19.76 2.99 6.12
N ALA A 161 20.63 2.50 5.23
CA ALA A 161 22.04 2.21 5.51
C ALA A 161 22.83 3.38 6.16
N LEU A 162 22.41 4.64 5.95
CA LEU A 162 23.02 5.81 6.59
C LEU A 162 22.62 5.92 8.07
N LEU A 163 21.38 5.55 8.40
CA LEU A 163 20.89 5.57 9.78
C LEU A 163 21.36 4.34 10.56
N ASN A 164 21.48 3.21 9.89
CA ASN A 164 21.81 1.93 10.49
C ASN A 164 23.31 1.75 10.75
N SER A 165 23.65 1.10 11.87
CA SER A 165 24.97 0.63 12.25
C SER A 165 25.09 -0.87 11.95
N LYS A 166 26.12 -1.54 12.44
CA LYS A 166 26.27 -3.01 12.41
C LYS A 166 25.71 -3.70 13.66
N GLU A 167 25.27 -2.91 14.62
CA GLU A 167 24.55 -3.34 15.81
C GLU A 167 23.02 -3.25 15.55
N SER A 168 22.19 -3.06 16.59
CA SER A 168 20.73 -2.87 16.44
C SER A 168 20.38 -1.37 16.37
N ASP A 169 19.56 -1.01 15.38
CA ASP A 169 18.97 0.31 15.20
C ASP A 169 17.46 0.15 14.96
N PHE A 170 16.60 0.62 15.89
CA PHE A 170 15.20 0.26 15.90
C PHE A 170 14.27 1.32 16.47
N SER A 171 12.95 1.09 16.35
CA SER A 171 11.87 1.94 16.90
C SER A 171 12.01 3.42 16.51
N PRO A 172 11.99 3.75 15.21
CA PRO A 172 12.02 5.13 14.76
C PRO A 172 10.77 5.90 15.20
N ALA A 173 10.91 7.20 15.47
CA ALA A 173 9.80 8.12 15.74
C ALA A 173 10.09 9.49 15.15
N TYR A 174 9.09 10.14 14.56
CA TYR A 174 9.22 11.54 14.18
C TYR A 174 9.11 12.46 15.40
N SER A 175 10.00 13.43 15.50
CA SER A 175 10.02 14.38 16.62
C SER A 175 9.52 15.78 16.26
N ASP A 176 9.12 16.02 15.02
CA ASP A 176 8.62 17.30 14.53
C ASP A 176 7.45 17.16 13.55
N LYS A 177 6.64 18.23 13.43
CA LYS A 177 5.45 18.29 12.55
C LYS A 177 5.75 18.22 11.06
N LYS A 178 7.01 18.48 10.68
CA LYS A 178 7.45 18.49 9.27
C LYS A 178 8.01 17.14 8.85
N TYR A 179 8.11 16.19 9.78
CA TYR A 179 8.69 14.87 9.54
C TYR A 179 10.17 14.95 9.07
N THR A 180 10.91 15.93 9.58
CA THR A 180 12.31 16.19 9.20
C THR A 180 13.32 15.76 10.25
N THR A 181 12.87 15.30 11.40
CA THR A 181 13.72 14.77 12.46
C THR A 181 13.22 13.41 12.92
N LEU A 182 14.07 12.40 12.84
CA LEU A 182 13.86 11.07 13.38
C LEU A 182 14.65 10.93 14.69
N ILE A 183 13.98 10.38 15.72
CA ILE A 183 14.61 9.80 16.89
C ILE A 183 14.45 8.28 16.79
N PHE A 184 15.48 7.53 17.14
CA PHE A 184 15.45 6.08 17.15
C PHE A 184 16.38 5.51 18.19
N THR A 185 16.19 4.26 18.54
CA THR A 185 17.02 3.51 19.49
C THR A 185 18.19 2.88 18.77
N SER A 186 19.38 2.90 19.39
CA SER A 186 20.57 2.27 18.83
C SER A 186 21.48 1.70 19.91
N THR A 187 22.04 0.51 19.63
CA THR A 187 23.07 -0.15 20.45
C THR A 187 24.48 0.03 19.87
N ARG A 188 24.64 1.00 18.96
CA ARG A 188 25.90 1.25 18.25
C ARG A 188 27.08 1.54 19.16
N GLN A 189 28.28 1.33 18.65
CA GLN A 189 29.49 1.70 19.36
C GLN A 189 29.47 3.17 19.74
N GLY A 190 29.77 3.48 21.01
CA GLY A 190 29.71 4.82 21.57
C GLY A 190 28.42 5.14 22.33
N ALA A 191 27.47 4.20 22.39
CA ALA A 191 26.37 4.28 23.34
C ALA A 191 26.88 4.30 24.77
N THR A 192 26.15 4.97 25.69
CA THR A 192 26.52 5.07 27.09
C THR A 192 26.20 3.77 27.83
N GLY A 193 26.95 3.50 28.91
CA GLY A 193 26.73 2.28 29.70
C GLY A 193 27.70 1.14 29.38
N SER A 194 27.35 -0.07 29.82
CA SER A 194 28.15 -1.28 29.68
C SER A 194 27.58 -2.18 28.55
N ILE A 195 28.20 -3.34 28.34
CA ILE A 195 27.63 -4.38 27.49
C ILE A 195 26.41 -4.98 28.21
N ASP A 196 25.28 -5.02 27.53
CA ASP A 196 24.08 -5.71 28.01
C ASP A 196 24.34 -7.22 28.05
N ILE A 197 24.24 -7.77 29.23
CA ILE A 197 24.47 -9.19 29.49
C ILE A 197 23.39 -10.09 28.90
N THR A 198 22.28 -9.52 28.46
CA THR A 198 21.16 -10.24 27.82
C THR A 198 21.56 -10.71 26.43
N ASN A 199 22.10 -9.83 25.61
CA ASN A 199 22.37 -10.07 24.18
C ASN A 199 23.83 -9.86 23.76
N GLY A 200 24.69 -9.33 24.64
CA GLY A 200 26.10 -9.06 24.36
C GLY A 200 26.35 -7.80 23.53
N GLN A 201 25.34 -6.97 23.28
CA GLN A 201 25.49 -5.67 22.63
C GLN A 201 25.72 -4.55 23.65
N ASN A 202 26.05 -3.35 23.19
CA ASN A 202 26.06 -2.19 24.09
C ASN A 202 24.63 -1.89 24.60
N HIS A 203 24.53 -1.18 25.72
CA HIS A 203 23.26 -0.59 26.13
C HIS A 203 22.68 0.26 25.01
N SER A 204 21.36 0.33 24.95
CA SER A 204 20.67 1.12 23.95
C SER A 204 20.52 2.56 24.38
N ASP A 205 20.85 3.49 23.48
CA ASP A 205 20.65 4.93 23.62
C ASP A 205 19.74 5.47 22.53
N LEU A 206 19.22 6.67 22.75
CA LEU A 206 18.44 7.39 21.76
C LEU A 206 19.33 8.27 20.89
N TYR A 207 19.18 8.14 19.58
CA TYR A 207 19.88 8.91 18.56
C TYR A 207 18.89 9.73 17.74
N GLU A 208 19.33 10.89 17.24
CA GLU A 208 18.58 11.68 16.28
C GLU A 208 19.30 11.81 14.94
N ALA A 209 18.52 11.90 13.86
CA ALA A 209 18.98 12.31 12.54
C ALA A 209 18.04 13.35 11.96
N LYS A 210 18.58 14.28 11.16
CA LYS A 210 17.83 15.39 10.56
C LYS A 210 17.87 15.33 9.04
N LEU A 211 16.73 15.56 8.42
CA LEU A 211 16.60 15.63 6.97
C LEU A 211 17.00 17.02 6.49
N ASP A 212 17.93 17.10 5.57
CA ASP A 212 18.33 18.37 4.96
C ASP A 212 17.31 18.84 3.90
N LYS A 213 17.53 20.03 3.35
CA LYS A 213 16.67 20.62 2.31
C LYS A 213 16.65 19.83 0.98
N ASN A 214 17.59 18.92 0.78
CA ASN A 214 17.69 18.06 -0.41
C ASN A 214 17.07 16.67 -0.17
N GLY A 215 16.47 16.44 1.00
CA GLY A 215 15.87 15.15 1.36
C GLY A 215 16.87 14.08 1.83
N LYS A 216 18.08 14.48 2.24
CA LYS A 216 19.12 13.57 2.73
C LYS A 216 19.20 13.62 4.25
N TRP A 217 19.18 12.45 4.89
CA TRP A 217 19.39 12.32 6.33
C TRP A 217 20.84 12.66 6.74
N SER A 218 21.00 13.30 7.89
CA SER A 218 22.30 13.48 8.53
C SER A 218 22.82 12.17 9.10
N THR A 219 24.11 12.10 9.40
CA THR A 219 24.67 11.06 10.26
C THR A 219 23.97 11.15 11.63
N PRO A 220 23.55 10.01 12.23
CA PRO A 220 22.92 10.00 13.55
C PRO A 220 23.85 10.54 14.63
N ALA A 221 23.29 11.32 15.55
CA ALA A 221 23.97 11.82 16.72
C ALA A 221 23.20 11.43 17.99
N PRO A 222 23.89 11.19 19.14
CA PRO A 222 23.20 10.93 20.40
C PRO A 222 22.21 12.05 20.74
N LEU A 223 21.06 11.70 21.29
CA LEU A 223 20.13 12.67 21.83
C LEU A 223 20.75 13.37 23.06
N ALA A 224 20.15 14.48 23.48
CA ALA A 224 20.69 15.28 24.59
C ALA A 224 21.03 14.45 25.86
N THR A 225 22.11 14.81 26.55
CA THR A 225 22.62 14.12 27.75
C THR A 225 21.64 14.07 28.92
N THR A 226 20.60 14.91 28.92
CA THR A 226 19.50 14.85 29.90
C THR A 226 18.61 13.62 29.67
N ILE A 227 18.62 13.07 28.47
CA ILE A 227 17.80 11.91 28.09
C ILE A 227 18.60 10.62 28.11
N VAL A 228 19.83 10.65 27.59
CA VAL A 228 20.71 9.48 27.51
C VAL A 228 21.42 9.29 28.85
N SER A 229 21.37 8.09 29.41
CA SER A 229 21.94 7.74 30.70
C SER A 229 22.81 6.48 30.60
N LYS A 230 23.18 5.89 31.74
CA LYS A 230 23.85 4.57 31.78
C LYS A 230 22.88 3.39 31.73
N MET A 231 21.57 3.67 31.59
CA MET A 231 20.51 2.68 31.49
C MET A 231 20.23 2.38 30.02
N ASN A 232 19.40 1.39 29.72
CA ASN A 232 18.85 1.19 28.38
C ASN A 232 17.70 2.18 28.17
N GLU A 233 17.84 3.10 27.22
CA GLU A 233 16.77 3.93 26.71
C GLU A 233 16.29 3.37 25.38
N ALA A 234 14.98 3.26 25.21
CA ALA A 234 14.40 2.67 24.02
C ALA A 234 13.05 3.26 23.65
N SER A 235 12.60 2.98 22.44
CA SER A 235 11.25 3.20 21.90
C SER A 235 10.59 4.49 22.41
N VAL A 236 10.58 5.50 21.56
CA VAL A 236 9.97 6.79 21.87
C VAL A 236 8.72 7.04 21.05
N SER A 237 7.85 7.88 21.61
CA SER A 237 6.72 8.46 20.87
C SER A 237 6.62 9.94 21.22
N VAL A 238 6.52 10.80 20.22
CA VAL A 238 6.50 12.25 20.40
C VAL A 238 5.12 12.78 20.02
N SER A 239 4.59 13.69 20.84
CA SER A 239 3.33 14.37 20.58
C SER A 239 3.35 15.05 19.21
N LYS A 240 2.20 15.17 18.57
CA LYS A 240 2.07 15.84 17.24
C LYS A 240 2.60 17.28 17.25
N LYS A 241 2.63 17.94 18.41
CA LYS A 241 3.21 19.27 18.58
C LYS A 241 4.74 19.26 18.65
N GLY A 242 5.34 18.11 18.95
CA GLY A 242 6.78 17.98 19.15
C GLY A 242 7.28 18.52 20.50
N ASP A 243 6.39 18.65 21.48
CA ASP A 243 6.65 19.26 22.80
C ASP A 243 6.64 18.29 23.97
N VAL A 244 6.12 17.08 23.79
CA VAL A 244 6.09 16.00 24.77
C VAL A 244 6.60 14.72 24.14
N MET A 245 7.50 14.02 24.82
CA MET A 245 8.04 12.73 24.41
C MET A 245 7.77 11.70 25.51
N PHE A 246 7.25 10.55 25.14
CA PHE A 246 7.16 9.36 25.97
C PHE A 246 8.26 8.39 25.57
N MET A 247 8.89 7.74 26.52
CA MET A 247 10.00 6.83 26.27
C MET A 247 9.99 5.63 27.21
N THR A 248 10.62 4.56 26.78
CA THR A 248 10.94 3.40 27.61
C THR A 248 12.33 3.58 28.20
N ARG A 249 12.49 3.31 29.50
CA ARG A 249 13.80 3.21 30.17
C ARG A 249 13.85 1.94 30.99
N CYS A 250 14.93 1.19 30.88
CA CYS A 250 15.13 -0.08 31.57
C CYS A 250 16.32 0.07 32.54
N PRO A 251 16.07 0.30 33.83
CA PRO A 251 17.13 0.50 34.82
C PRO A 251 17.90 -0.80 35.09
N GLU A 252 19.18 -0.67 35.45
CA GLU A 252 20.00 -1.75 35.99
C GLU A 252 20.28 -1.57 37.49
N ALA A 253 20.30 -2.67 38.23
CA ALA A 253 20.76 -2.68 39.60
C ALA A 253 21.75 -3.84 39.86
N LYS A 254 23.00 -3.52 40.12
CA LYS A 254 24.05 -4.49 40.51
C LYS A 254 24.13 -5.72 39.58
N GLY A 255 24.15 -5.52 38.26
CA GLY A 255 24.22 -6.58 37.28
C GLY A 255 22.92 -7.38 37.08
N LYS A 256 21.78 -6.82 37.45
CA LYS A 256 20.43 -7.35 37.14
C LYS A 256 19.67 -6.31 36.32
N THR A 257 19.13 -6.72 35.19
CA THR A 257 18.20 -5.89 34.44
C THR A 257 16.86 -5.82 35.20
N LEU A 258 16.48 -4.63 35.63
CA LEU A 258 15.18 -4.38 36.23
C LEU A 258 14.11 -4.29 35.14
N LYS A 259 12.81 -4.30 35.54
CA LYS A 259 11.73 -4.16 34.59
C LYS A 259 11.72 -2.76 33.98
N CYS A 260 11.56 -2.70 32.67
CA CYS A 260 11.44 -1.44 31.94
C CYS A 260 10.20 -0.67 32.38
N GLN A 261 10.26 0.65 32.38
CA GLN A 261 9.22 1.57 32.80
C GLN A 261 9.01 2.66 31.75
N LEU A 262 7.84 3.29 31.77
CA LEU A 262 7.52 4.41 30.88
C LEU A 262 7.82 5.74 31.58
N TYR A 263 8.43 6.63 30.84
CA TYR A 263 8.77 7.98 31.25
C TYR A 263 8.18 9.02 30.31
N VAL A 264 7.98 10.23 30.80
CA VAL A 264 7.55 11.38 30.01
C VAL A 264 8.55 12.51 30.13
N CYS A 265 8.89 13.16 29.04
CA CYS A 265 9.74 14.34 28.95
C CYS A 265 8.99 15.49 28.30
N LYS A 266 9.17 16.69 28.78
CA LYS A 266 8.65 17.92 28.17
C LYS A 266 9.79 18.70 27.52
N LYS A 267 9.51 19.36 26.40
CA LYS A 267 10.48 20.20 25.73
C LYS A 267 10.62 21.52 26.49
N GLN A 268 11.83 21.92 26.78
CA GLN A 268 12.19 23.22 27.40
C GLN A 268 13.10 23.99 26.46
N GLY A 269 12.53 24.93 25.69
CA GLY A 269 13.24 25.58 24.61
C GLY A 269 13.68 24.58 23.52
N PRO A 270 14.98 24.51 23.17
CA PRO A 270 15.49 23.55 22.18
C PRO A 270 15.75 22.15 22.77
N SER A 271 15.78 21.99 24.08
CA SER A 271 16.21 20.78 24.79
C SER A 271 15.03 20.03 25.40
N TRP A 272 15.23 18.77 25.75
CA TRP A 272 14.30 17.94 26.51
C TRP A 272 14.64 18.07 28.01
N ALA A 273 13.61 18.18 28.87
CA ALA A 273 13.75 18.10 30.31
C ALA A 273 14.10 16.68 30.76
N GLU A 274 14.51 16.53 32.02
CA GLU A 274 14.70 15.22 32.67
C GLU A 274 13.43 14.37 32.55
N PRO A 275 13.53 13.06 32.21
CA PRO A 275 12.41 12.17 32.17
C PRO A 275 11.79 11.89 33.53
N GLU A 276 10.47 12.02 33.62
CA GLU A 276 9.68 11.71 34.82
C GLU A 276 8.94 10.38 34.61
N PRO A 277 8.90 9.44 35.58
CA PRO A 277 8.17 8.20 35.49
C PRO A 277 6.67 8.45 35.42
N LEU A 278 5.95 7.66 34.61
CA LEU A 278 4.49 7.73 34.56
C LEU A 278 3.87 7.14 35.85
N PRO A 279 2.77 7.72 36.35
CA PRO A 279 2.24 7.42 37.70
C PRO A 279 1.63 6.02 37.82
N PHE A 280 1.33 5.34 36.68
CA PHE A 280 0.78 4.00 36.69
C PHE A 280 1.84 2.89 36.53
N ASN A 281 3.12 3.23 36.47
CA ASN A 281 4.21 2.26 36.46
C ASN A 281 4.19 1.40 37.76
N ILE A 282 4.52 0.11 37.59
CA ILE A 282 4.64 -0.86 38.70
C ILE A 282 6.02 -1.52 38.60
N ASP A 283 6.87 -1.39 39.62
CA ASP A 283 8.27 -1.85 39.57
C ASP A 283 8.46 -3.31 39.20
N SER A 284 7.51 -4.18 39.56
CA SER A 284 7.55 -5.62 39.26
C SER A 284 7.06 -5.98 37.86
N VAL A 285 6.49 -5.02 37.11
CA VAL A 285 5.87 -5.23 35.80
C VAL A 285 6.59 -4.41 34.73
N ALA A 286 6.83 -5.01 33.57
CA ALA A 286 7.43 -4.29 32.44
C ALA A 286 6.40 -3.46 31.68
N PHE A 287 6.76 -2.21 31.39
CA PHE A 287 6.05 -1.28 30.53
C PHE A 287 7.00 -0.80 29.44
N ALA A 288 6.57 -0.84 28.18
CA ALA A 288 7.42 -0.48 27.04
C ALA A 288 6.61 0.03 25.85
N HIS A 289 7.31 0.48 24.80
CA HIS A 289 6.79 0.84 23.50
C HIS A 289 5.60 1.82 23.55
N PRO A 290 5.81 3.03 24.09
CA PRO A 290 4.76 4.03 24.17
C PRO A 290 4.36 4.55 22.79
N ALA A 291 3.07 4.85 22.59
CA ALA A 291 2.52 5.47 21.39
C ALA A 291 1.41 6.45 21.76
N ILE A 292 1.70 7.74 21.66
CA ILE A 292 0.71 8.78 21.93
C ILE A 292 -0.15 9.05 20.71
N ASN A 293 -1.45 9.19 20.89
CA ASN A 293 -2.35 9.53 19.80
C ASN A 293 -2.18 10.99 19.32
N VAL A 294 -2.80 11.34 18.19
CA VAL A 294 -2.66 12.66 17.57
C VAL A 294 -3.16 13.81 18.44
N THR A 295 -4.16 13.58 19.28
CA THR A 295 -4.73 14.56 20.22
C THR A 295 -3.91 14.73 21.50
N GLY A 296 -3.01 13.78 21.79
CA GLY A 296 -2.11 13.81 22.94
C GLY A 296 -2.76 13.45 24.27
N ASP A 297 -3.90 12.75 24.24
CA ASP A 297 -4.68 12.40 25.43
C ASP A 297 -4.91 10.89 25.61
N VAL A 298 -4.48 10.04 24.66
CA VAL A 298 -4.48 8.58 24.81
C VAL A 298 -3.09 8.03 24.53
N LEU A 299 -2.50 7.39 25.53
CA LEU A 299 -1.21 6.71 25.43
C LEU A 299 -1.44 5.19 25.31
N TYR A 300 -1.05 4.61 24.20
CA TYR A 300 -0.97 3.17 24.01
C TYR A 300 0.42 2.68 24.41
N PHE A 301 0.52 1.47 24.93
CA PHE A 301 1.80 0.88 25.32
C PHE A 301 1.70 -0.63 25.48
N THR A 302 2.83 -1.28 25.56
CA THR A 302 2.96 -2.72 25.78
C THR A 302 3.25 -3.01 27.23
N SER A 303 2.56 -4.00 27.84
CA SER A 303 2.83 -4.44 29.21
C SER A 303 2.40 -5.88 29.49
N LYS A 304 3.02 -6.49 30.52
CA LYS A 304 2.61 -7.78 31.11
C LYS A 304 1.74 -7.58 32.38
N LEU A 305 0.90 -6.55 32.39
CA LEU A 305 -0.04 -6.31 33.49
C LEU A 305 -0.98 -7.50 33.71
N ALA A 306 -1.33 -7.73 34.98
CA ALA A 306 -2.32 -8.73 35.34
C ALA A 306 -3.68 -8.42 34.68
N GLY A 307 -4.37 -9.46 34.19
CA GLY A 307 -5.62 -9.31 33.43
C GLY A 307 -5.41 -9.18 31.92
N GLY A 308 -4.18 -9.40 31.40
CA GLY A 308 -3.89 -9.58 29.98
C GLY A 308 -4.32 -10.94 29.44
N TYR A 309 -4.14 -11.13 28.15
CA TYR A 309 -4.53 -12.34 27.40
C TYR A 309 -3.38 -13.32 27.21
N GLY A 310 -2.13 -12.84 27.28
CA GLY A 310 -1.00 -13.71 27.00
C GLY A 310 0.35 -13.22 27.49
N GLY A 311 1.29 -13.09 26.58
CA GLY A 311 2.64 -12.63 26.86
C GLY A 311 2.67 -11.14 27.20
N LYS A 312 3.00 -10.33 26.20
CA LYS A 312 2.91 -8.86 26.29
C LYS A 312 1.67 -8.42 25.52
N ASP A 313 0.83 -7.66 26.19
CA ASP A 313 -0.41 -7.12 25.61
C ASP A 313 -0.30 -5.63 25.34
N ILE A 314 -1.11 -5.11 24.42
CA ILE A 314 -1.29 -3.68 24.23
C ILE A 314 -2.37 -3.17 25.18
N TRP A 315 -2.01 -2.13 25.91
CA TRP A 315 -2.84 -1.41 26.86
C TRP A 315 -2.95 0.06 26.45
N MET A 316 -3.92 0.77 26.99
CA MET A 316 -4.04 2.21 26.84
C MET A 316 -4.30 2.89 28.19
N SER A 317 -3.86 4.14 28.32
CA SER A 317 -4.24 5.05 29.39
C SER A 317 -4.71 6.37 28.80
N THR A 318 -5.73 6.97 29.41
CA THR A 318 -6.31 8.25 28.95
C THR A 318 -5.95 9.35 29.93
N TYR A 319 -5.50 10.49 29.40
CA TYR A 319 -5.18 11.69 30.19
C TYR A 319 -6.44 12.51 30.47
N SER A 320 -6.78 12.69 31.74
CA SER A 320 -7.85 13.58 32.18
C SER A 320 -7.35 15.01 32.25
N LYS A 321 -7.85 15.87 31.35
CA LYS A 321 -7.54 17.32 31.38
C LYS A 321 -8.06 17.99 32.64
N LYS A 322 -9.17 17.50 33.21
CA LYS A 322 -9.76 17.99 34.46
C LYS A 322 -8.87 17.72 35.66
N ASP A 323 -8.41 16.46 35.78
CA ASP A 323 -7.62 16.01 36.92
C ASP A 323 -6.12 16.20 36.69
N LYS A 324 -5.72 16.56 35.47
CA LYS A 324 -4.32 16.71 35.02
C LYS A 324 -3.49 15.45 35.31
N ALA A 325 -4.10 14.28 35.10
CA ALA A 325 -3.52 12.99 35.43
C ALA A 325 -3.84 11.92 34.38
N TRP A 326 -2.94 10.94 34.29
CA TRP A 326 -3.18 9.72 33.49
C TRP A 326 -4.06 8.77 34.32
N GLY A 327 -5.06 8.19 33.64
CA GLY A 327 -5.94 7.16 34.21
C GLY A 327 -5.23 5.80 34.34
N GLN A 328 -5.93 4.85 34.97
CA GLN A 328 -5.43 3.47 35.05
C GLN A 328 -5.37 2.81 33.68
N PRO A 329 -4.39 1.93 33.43
CA PRO A 329 -4.29 1.14 32.21
C PRO A 329 -5.54 0.29 31.92
N VAL A 330 -5.97 0.29 30.66
CA VAL A 330 -7.08 -0.53 30.15
C VAL A 330 -6.54 -1.41 29.02
N ASN A 331 -6.78 -2.73 29.11
CA ASN A 331 -6.41 -3.68 28.05
C ASN A 331 -7.27 -3.48 26.81
N LEU A 332 -6.67 -3.56 25.60
CA LEU A 332 -7.41 -3.37 24.32
C LEU A 332 -8.34 -4.55 23.96
N GLY A 333 -8.28 -5.64 24.71
CA GLY A 333 -9.18 -6.79 24.54
C GLY A 333 -8.71 -7.83 23.49
N PRO A 334 -9.46 -8.94 23.35
CA PRO A 334 -9.02 -10.13 22.63
C PRO A 334 -9.05 -9.98 21.09
N SER A 335 -9.61 -8.89 20.57
CA SER A 335 -9.53 -8.60 19.13
C SER A 335 -8.13 -8.13 18.72
N ILE A 336 -7.36 -7.59 19.66
CA ILE A 336 -5.98 -7.14 19.45
C ILE A 336 -5.02 -8.11 20.12
N ASN A 337 -5.21 -8.37 21.42
CA ASN A 337 -4.31 -9.14 22.26
C ASN A 337 -4.62 -10.64 22.19
N THR A 338 -3.55 -11.43 22.16
CA THR A 338 -3.61 -12.89 22.01
C THR A 338 -2.84 -13.59 23.15
N SER A 339 -2.66 -14.89 23.06
CA SER A 339 -1.78 -15.63 23.97
C SER A 339 -0.27 -15.39 23.70
N GLY A 340 0.07 -14.71 22.62
CA GLY A 340 1.44 -14.32 22.26
C GLY A 340 1.87 -12.97 22.81
N ASP A 341 2.73 -12.31 22.07
CA ASP A 341 3.21 -10.96 22.35
C ASP A 341 2.64 -9.99 21.30
N GLU A 342 1.94 -8.95 21.74
CA GLU A 342 1.56 -7.78 20.95
C GLU A 342 2.37 -6.56 21.42
N MET A 343 3.10 -5.94 20.47
CA MET A 343 4.11 -4.94 20.78
C MET A 343 4.09 -3.78 19.78
N TYR A 344 4.82 -2.70 20.11
CA TYR A 344 5.08 -1.54 19.27
C TYR A 344 3.80 -0.94 18.66
N PRO A 345 2.80 -0.56 19.49
CA PRO A 345 1.62 0.11 18.97
C PRO A 345 1.99 1.45 18.31
N TYR A 346 1.24 1.81 17.27
CA TYR A 346 1.27 3.11 16.62
C TYR A 346 -0.16 3.50 16.20
N MET A 347 -0.67 4.58 16.76
CA MET A 347 -1.97 5.13 16.37
C MET A 347 -1.78 6.12 15.24
N ALA A 348 -2.44 5.87 14.10
CA ALA A 348 -2.38 6.75 12.94
C ALA A 348 -3.02 8.13 13.21
N ASP A 349 -2.70 9.11 12.36
CA ASP A 349 -3.21 10.49 12.45
C ASP A 349 -4.74 10.63 12.27
N ASP A 350 -5.42 9.54 11.89
CA ASP A 350 -6.89 9.47 11.81
C ASP A 350 -7.56 9.14 13.16
N ASP A 351 -6.78 8.80 14.17
CA ASP A 351 -7.19 8.33 15.51
C ASP A 351 -8.14 7.11 15.48
N LYS A 352 -8.13 6.37 14.38
CA LYS A 352 -8.97 5.18 14.15
C LYS A 352 -8.15 3.93 13.87
N THR A 353 -7.06 4.08 13.13
CA THR A 353 -6.23 2.95 12.68
C THR A 353 -5.06 2.74 13.63
N LEU A 354 -5.04 1.62 14.31
CA LEU A 354 -3.94 1.15 15.14
C LEU A 354 -3.07 0.18 14.34
N TYR A 355 -1.78 0.45 14.29
CA TYR A 355 -0.76 -0.50 13.84
C TYR A 355 -0.04 -1.08 15.06
N PHE A 356 0.32 -2.34 14.98
CA PHE A 356 1.07 -3.03 16.04
C PHE A 356 1.78 -4.25 15.47
N SER A 357 2.69 -4.85 16.23
CA SER A 357 3.38 -6.07 15.83
C SER A 357 3.00 -7.22 16.75
N SER A 358 2.79 -8.41 16.17
CA SER A 358 2.44 -9.62 16.90
C SER A 358 3.19 -10.84 16.37
N ASN A 359 3.53 -11.75 17.27
CA ASN A 359 4.11 -13.05 16.92
C ASN A 359 3.09 -14.21 16.96
N TYR A 360 1.81 -13.91 17.19
CA TYR A 360 0.77 -14.94 17.33
C TYR A 360 -0.33 -14.88 16.26
N HIS A 361 -0.74 -13.68 15.84
CA HIS A 361 -1.60 -13.56 14.66
C HIS A 361 -0.93 -14.18 13.44
N LEU A 362 -1.72 -14.71 12.50
CA LEU A 362 -1.18 -15.37 11.31
C LEU A 362 -0.28 -14.44 10.51
N GLY A 363 1.00 -14.76 10.44
CA GLY A 363 2.05 -13.92 9.89
C GLY A 363 3.11 -14.69 9.08
N MET A 364 4.10 -13.98 8.60
CA MET A 364 5.18 -14.51 7.76
C MET A 364 6.41 -14.94 8.57
N GLY A 365 6.66 -14.22 9.67
CA GLY A 365 7.92 -14.29 10.41
C GLY A 365 7.75 -14.50 11.89
N GLY A 366 8.60 -13.83 12.64
CA GLY A 366 8.50 -13.68 14.08
C GLY A 366 7.45 -12.66 14.46
N LEU A 367 7.84 -11.41 14.64
CA LEU A 367 6.91 -10.29 14.75
C LEU A 367 6.49 -9.82 13.36
N ASP A 368 5.21 -9.76 13.09
CA ASP A 368 4.65 -9.18 11.88
C ASP A 368 3.83 -7.93 12.24
N ILE A 369 3.82 -6.94 11.35
CA ILE A 369 3.03 -5.71 11.51
C ILE A 369 1.60 -5.96 11.03
N PHE A 370 0.65 -5.57 11.89
CA PHE A 370 -0.78 -5.64 11.64
C PHE A 370 -1.42 -4.25 11.73
N LYS A 371 -2.57 -4.09 11.10
CA LYS A 371 -3.46 -2.94 11.30
C LYS A 371 -4.81 -3.40 11.82
N ALA A 372 -5.40 -2.60 12.70
CA ALA A 372 -6.76 -2.77 13.21
C ALA A 372 -7.49 -1.43 13.20
N GLU A 373 -8.77 -1.45 12.88
CA GLU A 373 -9.59 -0.25 12.84
C GLU A 373 -10.62 -0.22 13.97
N LYS A 374 -10.74 0.93 14.62
CA LYS A 374 -11.83 1.17 15.58
C LYS A 374 -13.17 1.19 14.84
N SER A 375 -14.15 0.50 15.40
CA SER A 375 -15.55 0.63 15.04
C SER A 375 -16.12 1.99 15.47
N THR A 376 -17.35 2.27 15.09
CA THR A 376 -18.01 3.57 15.38
C THR A 376 -18.18 3.85 16.88
N ASP A 377 -18.16 2.81 17.73
CA ASP A 377 -18.18 2.91 19.20
C ASP A 377 -16.77 3.06 19.82
N GLY A 378 -15.73 3.19 18.99
CA GLY A 378 -14.34 3.38 19.44
C GLY A 378 -13.60 2.11 19.86
N LYS A 379 -14.20 0.92 19.70
CA LYS A 379 -13.59 -0.37 20.06
C LYS A 379 -13.00 -1.08 18.86
N PHE A 380 -12.02 -1.94 19.11
CA PHE A 380 -11.50 -2.88 18.11
C PHE A 380 -12.31 -4.18 18.20
N THR A 381 -13.10 -4.47 17.17
CA THR A 381 -14.03 -5.61 17.15
C THR A 381 -13.77 -6.57 16.00
N LYS A 382 -12.98 -6.15 15.00
CA LYS A 382 -12.60 -6.98 13.85
C LYS A 382 -11.19 -7.55 14.06
N ALA A 383 -10.94 -8.71 13.45
CA ALA A 383 -9.59 -9.27 13.40
C ALA A 383 -8.62 -8.30 12.71
N PRO A 384 -7.39 -8.16 13.20
CA PRO A 384 -6.37 -7.35 12.57
C PRO A 384 -5.98 -7.90 11.19
N GLU A 385 -5.61 -7.00 10.30
CA GLU A 385 -5.13 -7.33 8.96
C GLU A 385 -3.58 -7.31 8.95
N ASN A 386 -2.96 -8.40 8.47
CA ASN A 386 -1.52 -8.46 8.25
C ASN A 386 -1.13 -7.58 7.06
N LEU A 387 -0.06 -6.77 7.18
CA LEU A 387 0.40 -5.88 6.11
C LEU A 387 1.09 -6.60 4.95
N LYS A 388 1.31 -7.91 5.06
CA LYS A 388 1.87 -8.80 4.04
C LYS A 388 3.26 -8.39 3.55
N SER A 389 3.82 -9.15 2.60
CA SER A 389 5.04 -8.79 1.88
C SER A 389 4.76 -7.60 0.93
N PRO A 390 5.70 -6.64 0.78
CA PRO A 390 7.05 -6.59 1.33
C PRO A 390 7.16 -5.86 2.69
N MET A 391 6.06 -5.38 3.27
CA MET A 391 6.11 -4.74 4.59
C MET A 391 6.60 -5.75 5.64
N ASN A 392 5.93 -6.89 5.73
CA ASN A 392 6.35 -8.00 6.56
C ASN A 392 7.29 -8.96 5.82
N SER A 393 8.14 -9.62 6.55
CA SER A 393 9.16 -10.55 6.09
C SER A 393 9.16 -11.84 6.94
N ALA A 394 10.14 -12.71 6.74
CA ALA A 394 10.33 -13.87 7.60
C ALA A 394 10.99 -13.54 8.95
N GLY A 395 11.60 -12.36 9.07
CA GLY A 395 12.17 -11.86 10.32
C GLY A 395 11.14 -11.23 11.24
N ASP A 396 11.61 -10.43 12.19
CA ASP A 396 10.77 -9.55 13.01
C ASP A 396 10.60 -8.23 12.29
N ASP A 397 9.36 -7.80 12.12
CA ASP A 397 8.99 -6.51 11.53
C ASP A 397 8.14 -5.73 12.55
N PHE A 398 8.60 -4.53 12.96
CA PHE A 398 7.99 -3.81 14.07
C PHE A 398 8.24 -2.30 14.05
N GLY A 399 7.57 -1.56 14.95
CA GLY A 399 7.82 -0.15 15.19
C GLY A 399 7.56 0.75 13.99
N ILE A 400 6.44 0.52 13.27
CA ILE A 400 6.05 1.30 12.09
C ILE A 400 5.61 2.71 12.46
N ILE A 401 6.01 3.68 11.64
CA ILE A 401 5.55 5.07 11.70
C ILE A 401 5.27 5.62 10.31
N PHE A 402 4.33 6.56 10.21
CA PHE A 402 3.92 7.16 8.95
C PHE A 402 4.21 8.66 8.85
N GLU A 403 4.48 9.16 7.65
CA GLU A 403 4.55 10.60 7.33
C GLU A 403 3.14 11.16 7.14
N GLY A 404 2.46 11.42 8.25
CA GLY A 404 1.07 11.86 8.27
C GLY A 404 0.11 10.83 7.69
N LYS A 405 -0.68 11.24 6.70
CA LYS A 405 -1.65 10.35 6.01
C LYS A 405 -1.09 9.67 4.77
N LYS A 406 0.18 9.85 4.45
CA LYS A 406 0.81 9.23 3.28
C LYS A 406 1.19 7.78 3.59
N ILE A 407 1.10 6.91 2.60
CA ILE A 407 1.68 5.55 2.69
C ILE A 407 3.19 5.66 2.44
N LYS A 408 3.85 6.29 3.38
CA LYS A 408 5.29 6.51 3.43
C LYS A 408 5.72 6.65 4.89
N GLY A 409 6.84 6.05 5.25
CA GLY A 409 7.34 6.11 6.62
C GLY A 409 8.54 5.22 6.86
N TYR A 410 8.69 4.77 8.09
CA TYR A 410 9.78 3.90 8.53
C TYR A 410 9.24 2.79 9.42
N PHE A 411 9.98 1.72 9.48
CA PHE A 411 9.75 0.62 10.43
C PHE A 411 11.09 -0.07 10.72
N THR A 412 11.08 -1.00 11.63
CA THR A 412 12.26 -1.80 11.99
C THR A 412 12.10 -3.22 11.48
N SER A 413 13.20 -3.81 11.00
CA SER A 413 13.21 -5.21 10.59
C SER A 413 14.60 -5.84 10.77
N ASN A 414 14.63 -7.12 11.17
CA ASN A 414 15.82 -7.93 11.18
C ASN A 414 15.91 -8.89 9.97
N ARG A 415 15.21 -8.54 8.89
CA ARG A 415 15.20 -9.30 7.63
C ARG A 415 16.59 -9.50 7.04
N GLU A 416 16.75 -10.59 6.30
CA GLU A 416 18.00 -10.91 5.61
C GLU A 416 18.43 -9.75 4.67
N GLY A 417 19.74 -9.49 4.64
CA GLY A 417 20.32 -8.40 3.85
C GLY A 417 20.38 -7.05 4.55
N GLY A 418 20.03 -7.00 5.82
CA GLY A 418 20.25 -5.84 6.69
C GLY A 418 21.73 -5.55 6.95
N LYS A 419 22.01 -4.47 7.65
CA LYS A 419 23.35 -4.03 8.03
C LYS A 419 23.74 -4.48 9.43
N GLY A 420 22.77 -4.47 10.35
CA GLY A 420 22.90 -4.87 11.74
C GLY A 420 22.00 -6.04 12.12
N SER A 421 21.73 -6.17 13.44
CA SER A 421 20.75 -7.15 13.92
C SER A 421 19.32 -6.68 13.65
N ASP A 422 18.97 -5.48 14.09
CA ASP A 422 17.73 -4.79 13.74
C ASP A 422 18.10 -3.52 12.98
N ASP A 423 17.43 -3.29 11.88
CA ASP A 423 17.68 -2.15 11.01
C ASP A 423 16.41 -1.35 10.74
N ILE A 424 16.56 -0.04 10.60
CA ILE A 424 15.49 0.84 10.14
C ILE A 424 15.36 0.73 8.62
N TYR A 425 14.14 0.50 8.17
CA TYR A 425 13.76 0.50 6.75
C TYR A 425 12.78 1.63 6.47
N SER A 426 12.92 2.25 5.32
CA SER A 426 11.89 3.14 4.77
C SER A 426 10.89 2.35 3.95
N PHE A 427 9.66 2.84 3.90
CA PHE A 427 8.68 2.36 2.94
C PHE A 427 7.97 3.52 2.26
N VAL A 428 7.61 3.33 1.00
CA VAL A 428 6.80 4.27 0.24
C VAL A 428 5.96 3.54 -0.80
N LEU A 429 4.69 3.89 -0.89
CA LEU A 429 3.84 3.48 -2.00
C LEU A 429 3.95 4.53 -3.10
N PRO A 430 4.66 4.26 -4.21
CA PRO A 430 4.77 5.21 -5.31
C PRO A 430 3.39 5.47 -5.93
N PRO A 431 3.05 6.72 -6.28
CA PRO A 431 1.83 7.01 -7.02
C PRO A 431 1.89 6.35 -8.40
N LEU A 432 0.76 5.88 -8.87
CA LEU A 432 0.62 5.42 -10.24
C LEU A 432 0.54 6.63 -11.18
N ASN A 433 1.15 6.49 -12.33
CA ASN A 433 1.06 7.48 -13.39
C ASN A 433 0.22 6.91 -14.52
N PHE A 434 -0.89 7.58 -14.81
CA PHE A 434 -1.78 7.26 -15.91
C PHE A 434 -1.85 8.45 -16.83
N ASN A 435 -1.59 8.24 -18.12
CA ASN A 435 -1.72 9.24 -19.15
C ASN A 435 -2.71 8.77 -20.20
N LEU A 436 -3.50 9.68 -20.74
CA LEU A 436 -4.28 9.46 -21.94
C LEU A 436 -3.71 10.34 -23.04
N THR A 437 -3.33 9.72 -24.13
CA THR A 437 -2.86 10.41 -25.34
C THR A 437 -3.71 9.99 -26.54
N GLY A 438 -3.67 10.78 -27.57
CA GLY A 438 -4.31 10.43 -28.83
C GLY A 438 -4.14 11.54 -29.87
N THR A 439 -4.62 11.22 -31.07
CA THR A 439 -4.61 12.14 -32.21
C THR A 439 -6.03 12.26 -32.76
N VAL A 440 -6.40 13.46 -33.14
CA VAL A 440 -7.64 13.74 -33.85
C VAL A 440 -7.29 13.99 -35.31
N VAL A 441 -7.87 13.17 -36.19
CA VAL A 441 -7.64 13.27 -37.65
C VAL A 441 -8.94 13.40 -38.40
N SER A 442 -8.87 13.89 -39.62
CA SER A 442 -9.97 13.83 -40.58
C SER A 442 -10.09 12.39 -41.14
N ASP A 443 -11.31 11.81 -41.16
CA ASP A 443 -11.57 10.48 -41.70
C ASP A 443 -11.47 10.44 -43.24
N GLU A 444 -11.45 11.60 -43.90
CA GLU A 444 -11.35 11.70 -45.35
C GLU A 444 -9.92 11.53 -45.88
N ASN A 445 -8.93 12.14 -45.20
CA ASN A 445 -7.56 12.22 -45.69
C ASN A 445 -6.49 11.91 -44.64
N ASN A 446 -6.90 11.55 -43.41
CA ASN A 446 -6.04 11.32 -42.24
C ASN A 446 -5.18 12.53 -41.82
N GLU A 447 -5.53 13.74 -42.28
CA GLU A 447 -4.84 14.94 -41.84
C GLU A 447 -5.21 15.30 -40.39
N PRO A 448 -4.25 15.82 -39.58
CA PRO A 448 -4.52 16.27 -38.22
C PRO A 448 -5.58 17.38 -38.16
N VAL A 449 -6.50 17.27 -37.20
CA VAL A 449 -7.51 18.30 -36.96
C VAL A 449 -7.04 19.23 -35.86
N GLN A 450 -6.78 20.48 -36.24
CA GLN A 450 -6.44 21.55 -35.30
C GLN A 450 -7.71 22.11 -34.62
N ASN A 451 -7.57 22.52 -33.34
CA ASN A 451 -8.65 23.08 -32.51
C ASN A 451 -9.86 22.14 -32.31
N ALA A 452 -9.66 20.83 -32.38
CA ALA A 452 -10.63 19.89 -31.87
C ALA A 452 -10.61 19.95 -30.33
N SER A 453 -11.79 20.14 -29.72
CA SER A 453 -11.93 20.18 -28.26
C SER A 453 -12.22 18.79 -27.74
N ILE A 454 -11.31 18.26 -26.93
CA ILE A 454 -11.45 16.97 -26.27
C ILE A 454 -11.91 17.22 -24.84
N HIS A 455 -13.03 16.63 -24.46
CA HIS A 455 -13.57 16.68 -23.12
C HIS A 455 -13.38 15.34 -22.43
N LEU A 456 -12.81 15.37 -21.24
CA LEU A 456 -12.60 14.21 -20.39
C LEU A 456 -13.39 14.39 -19.11
N LYS A 457 -14.33 13.47 -18.83
CA LYS A 457 -15.16 13.48 -17.62
C LYS A 457 -14.83 12.25 -16.76
N GLY A 458 -14.40 12.50 -15.53
CA GLY A 458 -14.13 11.46 -14.53
C GLY A 458 -15.35 11.10 -13.68
N SER A 459 -15.44 9.85 -13.24
CA SER A 459 -16.46 9.36 -12.30
C SER A 459 -16.38 10.06 -10.93
N ASN A 460 -15.23 10.64 -10.61
CA ASN A 460 -14.98 11.43 -9.40
C ASN A 460 -15.48 12.90 -9.51
N GLY A 461 -16.11 13.25 -10.64
CA GLY A 461 -16.61 14.60 -10.92
C GLY A 461 -15.61 15.53 -11.60
N ASP A 462 -14.39 15.10 -11.84
CA ASP A 462 -13.39 15.89 -12.58
C ASP A 462 -13.84 16.10 -14.03
N MET A 463 -13.61 17.29 -14.55
CA MET A 463 -13.84 17.65 -15.96
C MET A 463 -12.61 18.38 -16.48
N PHE A 464 -12.09 17.90 -17.61
CA PHE A 464 -10.94 18.49 -18.28
C PHE A 464 -11.27 18.74 -19.75
N GLU A 465 -10.66 19.77 -20.32
CA GLU A 465 -10.77 20.13 -21.73
C GLU A 465 -9.37 20.35 -22.30
N PHE A 466 -9.16 19.92 -23.53
CA PHE A 466 -7.92 20.11 -24.28
C PHE A 466 -8.24 20.41 -25.74
N ASN A 467 -7.64 21.45 -26.30
CA ASN A 467 -7.79 21.82 -27.70
C ASN A 467 -6.52 21.40 -28.47
N THR A 468 -6.71 20.59 -29.54
CA THR A 468 -5.59 20.09 -30.34
C THR A 468 -4.82 21.20 -31.05
N GLY A 469 -3.49 21.04 -31.10
CA GLY A 469 -2.60 21.86 -31.93
C GLY A 469 -2.64 21.48 -33.42
N ALA A 470 -1.73 22.05 -34.21
CA ALA A 470 -1.62 21.76 -35.64
C ALA A 470 -1.29 20.28 -35.95
N ASP A 471 -0.76 19.54 -35.00
CA ASP A 471 -0.46 18.10 -35.09
C ASP A 471 -1.63 17.19 -34.72
N GLY A 472 -2.78 17.77 -34.33
CA GLY A 472 -3.96 17.05 -33.90
C GLY A 472 -3.85 16.27 -32.60
N LYS A 473 -2.72 16.37 -31.87
CA LYS A 473 -2.47 15.59 -30.66
C LYS A 473 -3.06 16.21 -29.41
N TYR A 474 -3.39 15.32 -28.46
CA TYR A 474 -3.84 15.69 -27.11
C TYR A 474 -3.25 14.79 -26.05
N ASN A 475 -3.21 15.27 -24.81
CA ASN A 475 -2.84 14.48 -23.65
C ASN A 475 -3.58 14.91 -22.39
N PHE A 476 -3.83 13.96 -21.49
CA PHE A 476 -4.34 14.20 -20.14
C PHE A 476 -3.59 13.34 -19.14
N LYS A 477 -3.31 13.90 -17.96
CA LYS A 477 -2.88 13.13 -16.80
C LYS A 477 -4.12 12.66 -16.06
N LEU A 478 -4.24 11.34 -15.86
CA LEU A 478 -5.39 10.72 -15.21
C LEU A 478 -5.10 10.47 -13.73
N LYS A 479 -6.15 10.43 -12.91
CA LYS A 479 -6.08 10.04 -11.49
C LYS A 479 -6.30 8.54 -11.33
N GLU A 480 -5.78 7.98 -10.25
CA GLU A 480 -6.03 6.60 -9.84
C GLU A 480 -7.52 6.39 -9.49
N ASN A 481 -7.99 5.15 -9.56
CA ASN A 481 -9.33 4.70 -9.18
C ASN A 481 -10.48 5.54 -9.78
N THR A 482 -10.35 5.91 -11.05
CA THR A 482 -11.33 6.76 -11.74
C THR A 482 -11.67 6.18 -13.10
N SER A 483 -12.96 6.08 -13.40
CA SER A 483 -13.45 5.78 -14.75
C SER A 483 -13.67 7.08 -15.50
N TYR A 484 -13.29 7.10 -16.79
CA TYR A 484 -13.36 8.29 -17.62
C TYR A 484 -14.20 8.06 -18.86
N GLU A 485 -14.92 9.12 -19.26
CA GLU A 485 -15.55 9.26 -20.56
C GLU A 485 -14.82 10.35 -21.34
N VAL A 486 -14.38 10.00 -22.57
CA VAL A 486 -13.67 10.92 -23.47
C VAL A 486 -14.60 11.23 -24.64
N THR A 487 -14.82 12.51 -24.91
CA THR A 487 -15.59 12.97 -26.07
C THR A 487 -14.78 14.00 -26.83
N VAL A 488 -15.02 14.09 -28.14
CA VAL A 488 -14.43 15.11 -28.99
C VAL A 488 -15.53 15.97 -29.58
N ALA A 489 -15.37 17.29 -29.47
CA ALA A 489 -16.22 18.28 -30.10
C ALA A 489 -15.39 19.17 -31.03
N THR A 490 -16.00 19.69 -32.05
CA THR A 490 -15.35 20.69 -32.89
C THR A 490 -15.73 22.08 -32.43
N GLY A 491 -14.77 22.82 -31.93
CA GLY A 491 -14.92 24.25 -31.68
C GLY A 491 -15.01 25.03 -32.98
N LYS A 492 -15.65 26.23 -32.92
CA LYS A 492 -15.57 27.21 -34.01
C LYS A 492 -14.10 27.59 -34.24
N THR A 493 -13.57 27.23 -35.40
CA THR A 493 -12.32 27.86 -35.84
C THR A 493 -12.61 29.29 -36.30
N THR A 494 -12.39 30.26 -35.44
CA THR A 494 -12.34 31.65 -35.79
C THR A 494 -11.03 32.00 -36.50
N ALA A 495 -10.89 31.53 -37.72
CA ALA A 495 -9.79 31.97 -38.57
C ALA A 495 -10.30 32.26 -39.95
N SER A 496 -10.34 33.54 -40.26
CA SER A 496 -10.48 34.21 -41.57
C SER A 496 -11.72 33.87 -42.42
N LYS A 497 -12.20 34.88 -43.11
CA LYS A 497 -13.36 34.99 -43.99
C LYS A 497 -13.43 34.01 -45.21
N SER A 498 -12.85 32.82 -45.11
CA SER A 498 -13.11 31.74 -46.04
C SER A 498 -13.77 30.60 -45.24
N PHE A 499 -14.85 30.08 -45.74
CA PHE A 499 -15.69 29.00 -45.20
C PHE A 499 -14.82 27.86 -44.64
N THR A 500 -14.57 27.89 -43.35
CA THR A 500 -13.95 26.78 -42.64
C THR A 500 -15.09 25.78 -42.37
N LEU A 501 -15.13 24.72 -43.14
CA LEU A 501 -16.02 23.59 -42.89
C LEU A 501 -15.63 23.02 -41.52
N GLY A 502 -16.55 22.99 -40.54
CA GLY A 502 -16.36 22.31 -39.28
C GLY A 502 -16.32 20.79 -39.47
N PHE A 503 -16.12 20.06 -38.40
CA PHE A 503 -16.21 18.60 -38.38
C PHE A 503 -17.43 18.17 -37.58
N LEU A 504 -18.06 17.09 -37.94
CA LEU A 504 -19.07 16.44 -37.11
C LEU A 504 -18.37 15.72 -35.97
N ALA A 505 -18.86 15.94 -34.76
CA ALA A 505 -18.45 15.14 -33.63
C ALA A 505 -18.88 13.69 -33.86
N ASN A 506 -17.94 12.77 -33.87
CA ASN A 506 -18.24 11.34 -33.88
C ASN A 506 -18.26 10.85 -32.43
N LYS A 507 -19.39 10.27 -32.01
CA LYS A 507 -19.61 9.82 -30.63
C LYS A 507 -19.01 8.42 -30.41
N ASP A 508 -17.84 8.16 -30.94
CA ASP A 508 -17.05 7.06 -30.42
C ASP A 508 -16.48 7.49 -29.08
N MET A 509 -17.35 7.51 -28.07
CA MET A 509 -16.96 7.82 -26.71
C MET A 509 -15.96 6.77 -26.25
N GLY A 510 -14.73 7.19 -26.06
CA GLY A 510 -13.75 6.38 -25.38
C GLY A 510 -14.15 6.25 -23.93
N LYS A 511 -14.40 5.02 -23.47
CA LYS A 511 -14.43 4.72 -22.04
C LYS A 511 -13.11 4.09 -21.66
N LEU A 512 -12.53 4.59 -20.60
CA LEU A 512 -11.31 4.02 -20.03
C LEU A 512 -11.41 4.07 -18.48
N THR A 513 -10.69 3.20 -17.82
CA THR A 513 -10.71 3.15 -16.36
C THR A 513 -9.32 2.91 -15.82
N THR A 514 -9.03 3.58 -14.71
CA THR A 514 -7.86 3.35 -13.86
C THR A 514 -8.26 2.65 -12.56
N VAL A 515 -9.53 2.21 -12.45
CA VAL A 515 -10.04 1.46 -11.29
C VAL A 515 -9.37 0.08 -11.27
N ASP A 516 -8.87 -0.31 -10.10
CA ASP A 516 -8.16 -1.58 -9.85
C ASP A 516 -6.87 -1.79 -10.68
N GLU A 517 -6.39 -0.75 -11.38
CA GLU A 517 -5.07 -0.81 -12.01
C GLU A 517 -3.97 -0.69 -10.94
N ASN A 518 -3.03 -1.62 -10.96
CA ASN A 518 -1.91 -1.71 -10.02
C ASN A 518 -0.56 -1.35 -10.63
N GLU A 519 -0.54 -0.97 -11.91
CA GLU A 519 0.65 -0.54 -12.63
C GLU A 519 0.37 0.77 -13.37
N SER A 520 1.40 1.61 -13.53
CA SER A 520 1.33 2.80 -14.37
C SER A 520 1.07 2.42 -15.82
N LYS A 521 0.19 3.14 -16.50
CA LYS A 521 -0.27 2.78 -17.84
C LYS A 521 -0.55 4.00 -18.69
N ASP A 522 -0.12 3.95 -19.94
CA ASP A 522 -0.48 4.91 -20.95
C ASP A 522 -1.65 4.37 -21.79
N PHE A 523 -2.73 5.15 -21.83
CA PHE A 523 -3.89 4.88 -22.65
C PHE A 523 -3.75 5.67 -23.95
N VAL A 524 -4.15 5.05 -25.07
CA VAL A 524 -4.19 5.70 -26.37
C VAL A 524 -5.61 5.65 -26.91
N LYS A 525 -6.17 6.78 -27.30
CA LYS A 525 -7.46 6.89 -27.96
C LYS A 525 -7.39 7.91 -29.08
N ASP A 526 -7.44 7.44 -30.31
CA ASP A 526 -7.51 8.31 -31.48
C ASP A 526 -8.97 8.56 -31.88
N PHE A 527 -9.23 9.70 -32.50
CA PHE A 527 -10.54 10.08 -33.04
C PHE A 527 -10.42 10.44 -34.51
N ALA A 528 -11.34 9.94 -35.31
CA ALA A 528 -11.52 10.34 -36.69
C ALA A 528 -12.78 11.19 -36.80
N LEU A 529 -12.68 12.41 -37.34
CA LEU A 529 -13.77 13.33 -37.52
C LEU A 529 -14.14 13.51 -38.97
N THR A 530 -15.40 13.44 -39.28
CA THR A 530 -15.91 13.65 -40.63
C THR A 530 -15.98 15.14 -40.97
N PRO A 531 -15.27 15.64 -41.99
CA PRO A 531 -15.38 17.03 -42.41
C PRO A 531 -16.78 17.34 -42.95
N VAL A 532 -17.33 18.47 -42.54
CA VAL A 532 -18.62 18.92 -43.02
C VAL A 532 -18.47 19.49 -44.44
N LYS A 533 -19.02 18.80 -45.40
CA LYS A 533 -19.12 19.28 -46.81
C LYS A 533 -20.37 20.13 -46.99
N ALA A 534 -20.44 20.85 -48.09
CA ALA A 534 -21.61 21.66 -48.46
C ALA A 534 -22.92 20.87 -48.48
N GLU A 535 -22.85 19.59 -48.88
CA GLU A 535 -23.93 18.62 -48.81
C GLU A 535 -23.40 17.31 -48.22
N ILE A 536 -23.98 16.85 -47.11
CA ILE A 536 -23.62 15.60 -46.47
C ILE A 536 -24.59 14.52 -46.93
N ARG A 537 -24.04 13.46 -47.52
CA ARG A 537 -24.82 12.27 -47.87
C ARG A 537 -24.88 11.32 -46.67
N PHE A 538 -26.05 10.76 -46.47
CA PHE A 538 -26.29 9.68 -45.52
C PHE A 538 -26.97 8.51 -46.21
N PRO A 539 -27.18 7.35 -45.59
CA PRO A 539 -27.81 6.20 -46.24
C PRO A 539 -29.12 6.58 -46.96
N ALA A 540 -29.36 5.96 -48.09
CA ALA A 540 -30.45 6.39 -48.97
C ALA A 540 -31.82 6.39 -48.30
N VAL A 541 -32.51 7.54 -48.38
CA VAL A 541 -33.93 7.64 -48.01
C VAL A 541 -34.76 7.25 -49.19
N LEU A 542 -35.47 6.12 -49.10
CA LEU A 542 -36.25 5.54 -50.16
C LEU A 542 -37.73 5.87 -50.02
N TYR A 543 -38.39 6.06 -51.14
CA TYR A 543 -39.81 6.33 -51.24
C TYR A 543 -40.47 5.49 -52.29
N ASP A 544 -41.78 5.24 -52.19
CA ASP A 544 -42.53 4.66 -53.26
C ASP A 544 -42.64 5.64 -54.44
N LEU A 545 -42.88 5.14 -55.62
CA LEU A 545 -43.00 5.95 -56.81
C LEU A 545 -44.15 6.99 -56.64
N GLY A 546 -43.79 8.25 -56.82
CA GLY A 546 -44.75 9.37 -56.70
C GLY A 546 -45.21 9.68 -55.27
N LYS A 547 -44.65 9.01 -54.23
CA LYS A 547 -45.02 9.23 -52.83
C LYS A 547 -43.90 9.91 -52.05
N ALA A 548 -44.31 10.59 -50.96
CA ALA A 548 -43.42 11.19 -49.98
C ALA A 548 -43.43 10.46 -48.63
N THR A 549 -44.18 9.37 -48.49
CA THR A 549 -44.23 8.55 -47.28
C THR A 549 -42.93 7.74 -47.14
N LEU A 550 -42.31 7.88 -45.94
CA LEU A 550 -41.06 7.14 -45.63
C LEU A 550 -41.31 5.64 -45.54
N ARG A 551 -40.47 4.87 -46.18
CA ARG A 551 -40.42 3.41 -46.03
C ARG A 551 -39.74 3.02 -44.71
N PRO A 552 -39.95 1.81 -44.17
CA PRO A 552 -39.25 1.35 -42.97
C PRO A 552 -37.73 1.51 -43.05
N GLU A 553 -37.11 1.10 -44.16
CA GLU A 553 -35.66 1.20 -44.40
C GLU A 553 -35.17 2.66 -44.43
N SER A 554 -36.02 3.60 -44.80
CA SER A 554 -35.71 5.03 -44.79
C SER A 554 -35.67 5.59 -43.37
N LYS A 555 -36.45 5.01 -42.46
CA LYS A 555 -36.40 5.36 -41.04
C LYS A 555 -35.05 4.96 -40.42
N ASP A 556 -34.48 3.82 -40.83
CA ASP A 556 -33.14 3.41 -40.38
C ASP A 556 -32.06 4.38 -40.89
N SER A 557 -32.17 4.82 -42.14
CA SER A 557 -31.30 5.86 -42.71
C SER A 557 -31.41 7.19 -41.94
N LEU A 558 -32.61 7.60 -41.53
CA LEU A 558 -32.84 8.80 -40.75
C LEU A 558 -32.41 8.63 -39.28
N ASN A 559 -32.32 7.41 -38.73
CA ASN A 559 -31.77 7.16 -37.42
C ASN A 559 -30.27 7.49 -37.34
N PHE A 560 -29.54 7.31 -38.46
CA PHE A 560 -28.16 7.81 -38.54
C PHE A 560 -28.10 9.35 -38.37
N LEU A 561 -28.98 10.07 -39.08
CA LEU A 561 -29.06 11.52 -38.98
C LEU A 561 -29.53 11.98 -37.59
N TYR A 562 -30.50 11.26 -36.99
CA TYR A 562 -30.92 11.49 -35.61
C TYR A 562 -29.73 11.38 -34.66
N GLN A 563 -28.90 10.33 -34.77
CA GLN A 563 -27.72 10.19 -33.94
C GLN A 563 -26.73 11.34 -34.17
N THR A 564 -26.51 11.74 -35.42
CA THR A 564 -25.68 12.91 -35.74
C THR A 564 -26.19 14.20 -35.06
N LEU A 565 -27.51 14.39 -35.02
CA LEU A 565 -28.11 15.55 -34.34
C LEU A 565 -28.02 15.50 -32.81
N ILE A 566 -28.07 14.32 -32.22
CA ILE A 566 -27.84 14.11 -30.79
C ILE A 566 -26.38 14.39 -30.45
N ASP A 567 -25.45 13.90 -31.27
CA ASP A 567 -24.02 14.07 -31.06
C ASP A 567 -23.55 15.52 -31.27
N ASN A 568 -24.31 16.31 -32.03
CA ASN A 568 -24.05 17.71 -32.35
C ASN A 568 -25.26 18.58 -31.94
N PRO A 569 -25.47 18.86 -30.64
CA PRO A 569 -26.70 19.49 -30.15
C PRO A 569 -26.93 20.93 -30.61
N THR A 570 -25.89 21.61 -31.10
CA THR A 570 -25.94 23.01 -31.51
C THR A 570 -26.15 23.23 -33.02
N ILE A 571 -26.10 22.17 -33.84
CA ILE A 571 -26.26 22.34 -35.27
C ILE A 571 -27.73 22.45 -35.68
N VAL A 572 -27.97 23.32 -36.65
CA VAL A 572 -29.23 23.44 -37.37
C VAL A 572 -29.02 22.95 -38.81
N ILE A 573 -29.87 22.06 -39.25
CA ILE A 573 -29.75 21.46 -40.59
C ILE A 573 -30.89 21.79 -41.52
N GLU A 574 -30.59 21.79 -42.83
CA GLU A 574 -31.55 21.79 -43.93
C GLU A 574 -31.54 20.44 -44.62
N LEU A 575 -32.68 19.73 -44.59
CA LEU A 575 -32.88 18.49 -45.35
C LEU A 575 -33.26 18.85 -46.77
N GLN A 576 -32.50 18.37 -47.76
CA GLN A 576 -32.66 18.67 -49.16
C GLN A 576 -33.00 17.38 -49.92
N SER A 577 -34.15 17.39 -50.61
CA SER A 577 -34.54 16.26 -51.49
C SER A 577 -34.55 16.67 -52.93
N HIS A 578 -34.19 15.70 -53.78
CA HIS A 578 -34.05 15.85 -55.22
C HIS A 578 -34.82 14.74 -55.94
N THR A 579 -35.32 15.04 -57.15
CA THR A 579 -35.90 14.09 -58.05
C THR A 579 -34.97 13.82 -59.25
N ASP A 580 -35.31 12.87 -60.05
CA ASP A 580 -34.76 12.75 -61.42
C ASP A 580 -35.56 13.68 -62.35
N SER A 581 -35.18 13.73 -63.60
CA SER A 581 -35.74 14.61 -64.63
C SER A 581 -37.04 14.11 -65.28
N ARG A 582 -37.60 13.01 -64.79
CA ARG A 582 -38.86 12.43 -65.35
C ARG A 582 -40.09 13.08 -64.68
N GLY A 583 -41.02 13.56 -65.49
CA GLY A 583 -42.19 14.30 -65.00
C GLY A 583 -42.13 15.79 -65.30
N SER A 584 -43.07 16.57 -64.76
CA SER A 584 -43.02 18.02 -64.91
C SER A 584 -42.21 18.65 -63.80
N ASN A 585 -41.50 19.75 -64.06
CA ASN A 585 -40.73 20.51 -63.09
C ASN A 585 -41.58 20.86 -61.85
N THR A 586 -42.85 21.27 -62.04
CA THR A 586 -43.77 21.63 -60.95
C THR A 586 -44.09 20.43 -60.07
N ALA A 587 -44.36 19.25 -60.69
CA ALA A 587 -44.60 18.03 -59.93
C ALA A 587 -43.35 17.53 -59.18
N ASN A 588 -42.18 17.61 -59.81
CA ASN A 588 -40.91 17.26 -59.22
C ASN A 588 -40.51 18.18 -58.07
N GLN A 589 -40.77 19.49 -58.21
CA GLN A 589 -40.57 20.46 -57.15
C GLN A 589 -41.44 20.15 -55.92
N LYS A 590 -42.76 19.99 -56.12
CA LYS A 590 -43.70 19.62 -55.06
C LYS A 590 -43.34 18.30 -54.40
N LEU A 591 -43.07 17.26 -55.15
CA LEU A 591 -42.70 15.94 -54.62
C LEU A 591 -41.42 15.97 -53.78
N SER A 592 -40.42 16.74 -54.21
CA SER A 592 -39.18 16.86 -53.45
C SER A 592 -39.37 17.66 -52.13
N GLU A 593 -40.22 18.70 -52.16
CA GLU A 593 -40.60 19.46 -50.94
C GLU A 593 -41.32 18.58 -49.92
N GLU A 594 -42.32 17.80 -50.36
CA GLU A 594 -43.05 16.86 -49.53
C GLU A 594 -42.13 15.77 -48.92
N ARG A 595 -41.17 15.26 -49.70
CA ARG A 595 -40.17 14.29 -49.23
C ARG A 595 -39.22 14.87 -48.19
N ALA A 596 -38.69 16.07 -48.41
CA ALA A 596 -37.86 16.75 -47.43
C ALA A 596 -38.64 17.04 -46.13
N LYS A 597 -39.89 17.43 -46.25
CA LYS A 597 -40.78 17.68 -45.10
C LYS A 597 -41.08 16.41 -44.30
N SER A 598 -41.32 15.26 -44.98
CA SER A 598 -41.56 14.00 -44.27
C SER A 598 -40.36 13.53 -43.42
N CYS A 599 -39.12 13.82 -43.83
CA CYS A 599 -37.93 13.60 -43.01
C CYS A 599 -37.91 14.51 -41.80
N VAL A 600 -38.24 15.79 -41.94
CA VAL A 600 -38.34 16.73 -40.81
C VAL A 600 -39.40 16.27 -39.81
N VAL A 601 -40.60 15.90 -40.28
CA VAL A 601 -41.67 15.37 -39.41
C VAL A 601 -41.20 14.15 -38.61
N TYR A 602 -40.55 13.19 -39.27
CA TYR A 602 -40.01 12.03 -38.58
C TYR A 602 -39.03 12.40 -37.48
N LEU A 603 -38.07 13.27 -37.79
CA LEU A 603 -37.05 13.69 -36.81
C LEU A 603 -37.63 14.51 -35.65
N SER A 604 -38.62 15.38 -35.94
CA SER A 604 -39.22 16.22 -34.92
C SER A 604 -40.29 15.53 -34.08
N GLU A 605 -41.20 14.78 -34.73
CA GLU A 605 -42.35 14.18 -34.05
C GLU A 605 -42.05 12.80 -33.45
N GLU A 606 -41.38 11.91 -34.21
CA GLU A 606 -41.06 10.58 -33.71
C GLU A 606 -39.76 10.59 -32.87
N LYS A 607 -38.73 11.35 -33.29
CA LYS A 607 -37.42 11.41 -32.61
C LYS A 607 -37.22 12.57 -31.65
N LYS A 608 -38.18 13.47 -31.56
CA LYS A 608 -38.17 14.60 -30.59
C LYS A 608 -37.03 15.59 -30.78
N ILE A 609 -36.45 15.68 -31.97
CA ILE A 609 -35.50 16.76 -32.26
C ILE A 609 -36.28 18.11 -32.32
N PRO A 610 -35.81 19.18 -31.65
CA PRO A 610 -36.48 20.50 -31.72
C PRO A 610 -36.65 20.96 -33.17
N LEU A 611 -37.86 21.34 -33.54
CA LEU A 611 -38.18 21.75 -34.92
C LEU A 611 -37.34 22.97 -35.36
N ALA A 612 -36.95 23.85 -34.43
CA ALA A 612 -36.07 24.98 -34.72
C ALA A 612 -34.67 24.58 -35.24
N ARG A 613 -34.30 23.33 -35.05
CA ARG A 613 -33.03 22.76 -35.56
C ARG A 613 -33.16 22.12 -36.97
N LEU A 614 -34.38 22.09 -37.52
CA LEU A 614 -34.68 21.35 -38.72
C LEU A 614 -35.36 22.26 -39.72
N THR A 615 -34.87 22.31 -40.94
CA THR A 615 -35.55 22.93 -42.09
C THR A 615 -35.61 21.95 -43.27
N SER A 616 -36.49 22.18 -44.23
CA SER A 616 -36.62 21.32 -45.39
C SER A 616 -36.64 22.14 -46.68
N LYS A 617 -36.04 21.59 -47.74
CA LYS A 617 -36.04 22.20 -49.08
C LYS A 617 -36.11 21.14 -50.15
N GLY A 618 -37.07 21.30 -51.07
CA GLY A 618 -37.12 20.55 -52.32
C GLY A 618 -36.38 21.28 -53.43
N TRP A 619 -35.64 20.52 -54.19
CA TRP A 619 -34.91 21.04 -55.36
C TRP A 619 -35.49 20.52 -56.69
N GLY A 620 -36.47 19.63 -56.65
CA GLY A 620 -36.95 18.95 -57.86
C GLY A 620 -35.82 18.38 -58.67
N GLU A 621 -35.84 18.60 -59.95
CA GLU A 621 -34.77 18.26 -60.88
C GLU A 621 -33.75 19.38 -61.11
N GLY A 622 -33.88 20.51 -60.38
CA GLY A 622 -33.02 21.67 -60.56
C GLY A 622 -31.55 21.48 -60.23
N LYS A 623 -31.20 20.40 -59.50
CA LYS A 623 -29.83 20.04 -59.16
C LYS A 623 -29.51 18.56 -59.43
N LEU A 624 -29.58 18.16 -60.72
CA LEU A 624 -29.21 16.80 -61.16
C LEU A 624 -27.71 16.54 -60.95
N LEU A 625 -27.37 15.39 -60.31
CA LEU A 625 -25.98 14.91 -60.23
C LEU A 625 -25.52 14.37 -61.59
N ILE A 626 -26.43 13.66 -62.27
CA ILE A 626 -26.21 13.08 -63.59
C ILE A 626 -27.19 13.75 -64.56
N LYS A 627 -26.65 14.49 -65.50
CA LYS A 627 -27.45 15.19 -66.53
C LYS A 627 -28.04 14.18 -67.49
N ASP A 628 -29.22 14.47 -68.09
CA ASP A 628 -29.91 13.62 -69.02
C ASP A 628 -29.08 13.25 -70.28
N ALA A 629 -28.24 14.16 -70.74
CA ALA A 629 -27.29 13.92 -71.80
C ALA A 629 -26.34 12.73 -71.52
N VAL A 630 -26.04 12.44 -70.28
CA VAL A 630 -25.22 11.29 -69.82
C VAL A 630 -26.09 10.05 -69.67
N ILE A 631 -27.29 10.18 -69.12
CA ILE A 631 -28.24 9.09 -68.91
C ILE A 631 -28.66 8.50 -70.23
N ASN A 632 -28.92 9.34 -71.26
CA ASN A 632 -29.35 8.94 -72.57
C ASN A 632 -28.27 8.15 -73.36
N LYS A 633 -27.01 8.22 -72.98
CA LYS A 633 -25.92 7.44 -73.57
C LYS A 633 -25.82 6.01 -72.99
N ALA A 634 -26.51 5.72 -71.91
CA ALA A 634 -26.52 4.38 -71.32
C ALA A 634 -27.22 3.39 -72.28
N LYS A 635 -26.67 2.21 -72.41
CA LYS A 635 -27.07 1.24 -73.42
C LYS A 635 -28.30 0.43 -73.00
N THR A 636 -28.49 0.16 -71.74
CA THR A 636 -29.60 -0.65 -71.25
C THR A 636 -30.59 0.20 -70.43
N LYS A 637 -31.81 -0.33 -70.27
CA LYS A 637 -32.84 0.30 -69.43
C LYS A 637 -32.42 0.33 -67.93
N GLU A 638 -31.76 -0.74 -67.52
CA GLU A 638 -31.22 -0.91 -66.13
C GLU A 638 -30.15 0.11 -65.85
N GLU A 639 -29.22 0.33 -66.79
CA GLU A 639 -28.17 1.35 -66.65
C GLU A 639 -28.79 2.75 -66.56
N LYS A 640 -29.78 3.07 -67.38
CA LYS A 640 -30.50 4.36 -67.29
C LYS A 640 -31.19 4.55 -65.95
N GLU A 641 -31.87 3.52 -65.44
CA GLU A 641 -32.57 3.55 -64.18
C GLU A 641 -31.58 3.76 -62.99
N ALA A 642 -30.43 3.08 -63.02
CA ALA A 642 -29.40 3.26 -62.04
C ALA A 642 -28.83 4.69 -62.01
N LEU A 643 -28.71 5.35 -63.17
CA LEU A 643 -28.30 6.75 -63.25
C LEU A 643 -29.40 7.71 -62.78
N HIS A 644 -30.68 7.46 -63.10
CA HIS A 644 -31.81 8.19 -62.56
C HIS A 644 -31.89 8.06 -61.02
N GLN A 645 -31.63 6.84 -60.51
CA GLN A 645 -31.63 6.59 -59.08
C GLN A 645 -30.60 7.45 -58.32
N LYS A 646 -29.43 7.73 -58.91
CA LYS A 646 -28.43 8.62 -58.34
C LYS A 646 -28.93 10.07 -58.20
N ASN A 647 -29.84 10.50 -59.07
CA ASN A 647 -30.45 11.82 -58.96
C ASN A 647 -31.51 11.89 -57.87
N ARG A 648 -32.26 10.80 -57.63
CA ARG A 648 -33.26 10.69 -56.57
C ARG A 648 -32.55 10.49 -55.22
N ARG A 649 -32.27 11.56 -54.53
CA ARG A 649 -31.52 11.53 -53.25
C ARG A 649 -32.11 12.49 -52.24
N THR A 650 -31.90 12.20 -50.96
CA THR A 650 -32.04 13.15 -49.88
C THR A 650 -30.68 13.33 -49.22
N VAL A 651 -30.32 14.55 -48.99
CA VAL A 651 -29.05 14.95 -48.34
C VAL A 651 -29.37 15.96 -47.25
N PHE A 652 -28.47 16.26 -46.34
CA PHE A 652 -28.60 17.38 -45.43
C PHE A 652 -27.41 18.33 -45.55
N ARG A 653 -27.65 19.55 -45.12
CA ARG A 653 -26.65 20.60 -45.04
C ARG A 653 -26.76 21.26 -43.67
N ILE A 654 -25.64 21.52 -42.98
CA ILE A 654 -25.61 22.34 -41.81
C ILE A 654 -25.76 23.81 -42.22
N ILE A 655 -26.76 24.49 -41.69
CA ILE A 655 -27.05 25.89 -42.02
C ILE A 655 -26.74 26.82 -40.88
N ASN A 656 -26.64 26.33 -39.65
CA ASN A 656 -26.19 27.06 -38.49
C ASN A 656 -25.48 26.10 -37.51
N TRP A 657 -24.50 26.61 -36.80
CA TRP A 657 -23.73 25.87 -35.78
C TRP A 657 -24.11 26.26 -34.34
N ASP A 658 -24.95 27.28 -34.18
CA ASP A 658 -25.34 27.86 -32.90
C ASP A 658 -26.86 27.86 -32.79
N TYR A 659 -27.40 26.78 -32.28
CA TYR A 659 -28.81 26.64 -31.91
C TYR A 659 -29.02 27.12 -30.48
#